data_24cbbac73f2029ee1a699900c1f5fdcd
#
_entry.id   24cbbac73f2029ee1a699900c1f5fdcd
#
_cell.length_a   1.000
_cell.length_b   1.000
_cell.length_c   1.000
_cell.angle_alpha   90.00
_cell.angle_beta   90.00
_cell.angle_gamma   90.00
#
_symmetry.space_group_name_H-M   'P 1'
#
loop_
_entity.id
_entity.type
_entity.pdbx_description
1 polymer ?
#
loop_
_entity_poly.entity_id
_entity_poly.type
_entity_poly.pdbx_seq_one_letter_code
_entity_poly.pdbx_strand_id
1 'polypeptide(L)'
;MKSFHLVFTAFAIAVTTQAIGQAPKRPVPAQPKKQIVSKPVRLTPQPAKPQQATNPVPAAGTAAKPKSPPKPAIKSFPRKTQKLNFIGGDQVLLIGDGLVEQAQKQGYLEYRLMVHNSGKKLHFHNIGWSGDTPAGIARDGLGTRQAGHEPANEGWLQLRKQITDIKPTVAIIGYGMARSLDGSTLEQFKSDYQRLVEHIKGSAGKKNRLRLVFMSPIAHEDLGGKLPSGEAHNIVLEKYREVIGDLSKEHDAWFVDLYRYLKRRKGATTPLLTTDGIHLNEYGYWVMSSAAEFSLNLMATNFRFGIMNNGVERNGGYGIKLGNILPAAKGMTLDGQFDGLPPYFALEKKGKPFTQKTAIGRIQFMGLPEGRYTLVADNVEIHTADAKEWSGGAFIDAGPDVDQAEELRRLLVEKNDLFFHRSRPQNQAYLWGFRRHEQGNNFREVPMFDPLIRQKEEKIFALNKTAKRSYKLMPADDWEKIKPSETAKKSEAIAEAKPFKTQPLPRFDLGEGLEVNLFAQNPHLAKPIQMNFDAKGRLWVASSEVYPQILPGQMATDKVIILEDTNDDGQADKSTVFADNLLIPTGIEPGDGGVYVGQSTELLHLKDTDGDGVADDRRVVMSGFGTEDTHHILHTLRWGFDGRLYFNQSIYIRTHMETPHEVLRLESGGVWRLRPETLKAEIFLRGFCNPWGHHYDEFGQSFVTDGAGGQGLSYGVPGAMYFTYARAPRLLDSVSPGRYPKFCGLEIVRSSHFPDDWQGDAITCDF
;
A
#
# COMPACT_ATOMS: atom_id res chain seq x y z
N MET A 1 -16.46 20.60 -35.04
CA MET A 1 -15.16 21.29 -35.13
C MET A 1 -15.11 22.31 -34.02
N LYS A 2 -14.54 21.95 -32.88
CA LYS A 2 -14.20 22.89 -31.79
C LYS A 2 -12.73 22.67 -31.48
N SER A 3 -11.96 23.71 -31.69
CA SER A 3 -10.52 23.77 -31.43
C SER A 3 -10.26 23.58 -29.95
N PHE A 4 -9.53 22.51 -29.58
CA PHE A 4 -8.93 22.41 -28.28
C PHE A 4 -7.58 23.11 -28.34
N HIS A 5 -7.49 24.24 -27.66
CA HIS A 5 -6.23 24.89 -27.36
C HIS A 5 -5.60 24.16 -26.21
N LEU A 6 -4.39 23.63 -26.42
CA LEU A 6 -3.55 23.18 -25.31
C LEU A 6 -2.94 24.45 -24.69
N VAL A 7 -3.61 24.95 -23.69
CA VAL A 7 -3.09 26.01 -22.84
C VAL A 7 -2.28 25.32 -21.74
N PHE A 8 -1.02 25.67 -21.59
CA PHE A 8 -0.39 25.62 -20.28
C PHE A 8 -1.30 26.41 -19.38
N THR A 9 -2.16 25.75 -18.64
CA THR A 9 -3.07 26.42 -17.73
C THR A 9 -2.30 26.82 -16.49
N ALA A 10 -1.64 27.98 -16.59
CA ALA A 10 -1.40 28.78 -15.43
C ALA A 10 -2.78 29.13 -14.88
N PHE A 11 -3.20 28.52 -13.80
CA PHE A 11 -4.43 28.90 -13.11
C PHE A 11 -4.22 30.24 -12.41
N ALA A 12 -4.50 31.32 -13.13
CA ALA A 12 -4.68 32.63 -12.53
C ALA A 12 -6.03 32.64 -11.81
N ILE A 13 -6.03 32.46 -10.48
CA ILE A 13 -7.20 32.73 -9.66
C ILE A 13 -7.22 34.24 -9.40
N ALA A 14 -8.05 34.96 -10.13
CA ALA A 14 -8.37 36.35 -9.83
C ALA A 14 -9.16 36.39 -8.51
N VAL A 15 -8.51 36.82 -7.43
CA VAL A 15 -9.17 37.15 -6.17
C VAL A 15 -9.65 38.61 -6.26
N THR A 16 -10.95 38.76 -6.52
CA THR A 16 -11.60 40.07 -6.36
C THR A 16 -11.65 40.45 -4.86
N THR A 17 -10.82 41.39 -4.45
CA THR A 17 -10.88 41.97 -3.12
C THR A 17 -12.11 42.90 -3.02
N GLN A 18 -13.16 42.46 -2.35
CA GLN A 18 -14.15 43.40 -1.82
C GLN A 18 -13.61 44.01 -0.54
N ALA A 19 -13.54 45.35 -0.56
CA ALA A 19 -13.17 46.17 0.59
C ALA A 19 -14.25 46.06 1.68
N ILE A 20 -13.87 45.55 2.86
CA ILE A 20 -14.70 45.65 4.07
C ILE A 20 -14.13 46.77 4.93
N GLY A 21 -15.05 47.65 5.34
CA GLY A 21 -14.79 48.91 6.02
C GLY A 21 -14.05 48.80 7.34
N GLN A 22 -13.35 49.86 7.64
CA GLN A 22 -12.59 50.10 8.85
C GLN A 22 -13.48 50.15 10.10
N ALA A 23 -13.14 49.37 11.13
CA ALA A 23 -13.67 49.49 12.47
C ALA A 23 -12.64 50.28 13.35
N PRO A 24 -13.09 51.02 14.37
CA PRO A 24 -12.28 52.04 15.03
C PRO A 24 -11.28 51.44 16.03
N LYS A 25 -10.12 52.11 16.12
CA LYS A 25 -9.01 51.80 17.04
C LYS A 25 -9.40 52.01 18.50
N ARG A 26 -9.19 51.02 19.34
CA ARG A 26 -9.13 51.18 20.81
C ARG A 26 -7.68 51.32 21.27
N PRO A 27 -7.40 52.13 22.31
CA PRO A 27 -6.03 52.40 22.76
C PRO A 27 -5.47 51.26 23.59
N VAL A 28 -4.18 51.01 23.40
CA VAL A 28 -3.36 50.02 24.10
C VAL A 28 -2.84 50.62 25.42
N PRO A 29 -2.95 49.93 26.57
CA PRO A 29 -2.28 50.33 27.81
C PRO A 29 -0.80 49.96 27.78
N ALA A 30 0.04 50.87 28.27
CA ALA A 30 1.48 50.72 28.40
C ALA A 30 1.88 49.65 29.42
N GLN A 31 2.82 48.78 29.07
CA GLN A 31 3.47 47.86 30.00
C GLN A 31 4.75 48.45 30.60
N PRO A 32 5.05 48.19 31.88
CA PRO A 32 6.27 48.66 32.54
C PRO A 32 7.48 47.76 32.21
N LYS A 33 8.59 48.41 31.91
CA LYS A 33 9.91 47.78 31.70
C LYS A 33 10.43 47.20 33.02
N LYS A 34 10.79 45.91 33.01
CA LYS A 34 11.74 45.35 33.98
C LYS A 34 12.91 44.74 33.22
N GLN A 35 14.08 45.35 33.40
CA GLN A 35 15.38 44.75 33.04
C GLN A 35 15.71 43.65 34.05
N ILE A 36 16.09 42.50 33.55
CA ILE A 36 16.84 41.48 34.29
C ILE A 36 18.08 41.14 33.49
N VAL A 37 19.21 41.60 33.99
CA VAL A 37 20.54 41.26 33.51
C VAL A 37 20.95 39.96 34.19
N SER A 38 21.15 38.91 33.45
CA SER A 38 21.84 37.70 33.94
C SER A 38 23.13 37.46 33.15
N LYS A 39 24.24 37.39 33.90
CA LYS A 39 25.59 37.14 33.37
C LYS A 39 25.72 35.70 32.83
N PRO A 40 26.53 35.47 31.78
CA PRO A 40 26.78 34.12 31.27
C PRO A 40 27.76 33.38 32.18
N VAL A 41 27.39 32.16 32.56
CA VAL A 41 28.27 31.19 33.22
C VAL A 41 29.05 30.41 32.16
N ARG A 42 30.36 30.58 32.18
CA ARG A 42 31.32 29.81 31.38
C ARG A 42 31.56 28.48 32.07
N LEU A 43 31.19 27.38 31.47
CA LEU A 43 31.59 26.03 31.86
C LEU A 43 32.80 25.59 30.99
N THR A 44 33.97 25.52 31.61
CA THR A 44 35.17 24.89 31.03
C THR A 44 35.19 23.38 31.38
N PRO A 45 35.44 22.47 30.43
CA PRO A 45 35.63 21.07 30.75
C PRO A 45 37.07 20.83 31.27
N GLN A 46 37.19 20.17 32.41
CA GLN A 46 38.47 19.62 32.88
C GLN A 46 38.75 18.24 32.25
N PRO A 47 39.97 17.95 31.83
CA PRO A 47 40.35 16.63 31.34
C PRO A 47 40.55 15.63 32.46
N ALA A 48 39.97 14.43 32.29
CA ALA A 48 40.20 13.30 33.18
C ALA A 48 41.60 12.71 32.99
N LYS A 49 42.32 12.47 34.07
CA LYS A 49 43.62 11.77 34.11
C LYS A 49 43.43 10.26 33.94
N PRO A 50 44.35 9.56 33.26
CA PRO A 50 44.33 8.10 33.13
C PRO A 50 44.80 7.44 34.44
N GLN A 51 44.06 6.49 34.94
CA GLN A 51 44.51 5.57 36.01
C GLN A 51 45.21 4.37 35.41
N GLN A 52 46.40 4.11 35.93
CA GLN A 52 47.24 2.97 35.60
C GLN A 52 46.66 1.66 36.13
N ALA A 53 46.78 0.63 35.31
CA ALA A 53 46.48 -0.74 35.67
C ALA A 53 47.61 -1.39 36.52
N THR A 54 47.26 -2.08 37.57
CA THR A 54 48.14 -3.08 38.17
C THR A 54 47.30 -4.25 38.73
N ASN A 55 47.79 -5.40 38.36
CA ASN A 55 47.76 -6.75 38.94
C ASN A 55 46.89 -7.83 38.31
N PRO A 56 47.46 -8.99 38.05
CA PRO A 56 46.84 -10.12 37.39
C PRO A 56 45.95 -10.95 38.32
N VAL A 57 44.78 -11.31 37.85
CA VAL A 57 43.88 -12.23 38.52
C VAL A 57 44.19 -13.68 38.14
N PRO A 58 44.20 -14.64 39.05
CA PRO A 58 44.47 -16.06 38.79
C PRO A 58 43.34 -16.70 37.96
N ALA A 59 43.70 -17.65 37.13
CA ALA A 59 42.81 -18.45 36.31
C ALA A 59 41.78 -19.18 37.20
N ALA A 60 40.50 -18.81 37.06
CA ALA A 60 39.38 -19.52 37.69
C ALA A 60 38.81 -20.55 36.70
N GLY A 61 38.54 -21.71 37.22
CA GLY A 61 38.05 -22.88 36.51
C GLY A 61 36.73 -22.63 35.76
N THR A 62 36.46 -23.47 34.77
CA THR A 62 35.28 -23.54 33.93
C THR A 62 33.99 -23.61 34.76
N ALA A 63 33.44 -22.42 35.08
CA ALA A 63 32.08 -22.34 35.61
C ALA A 63 31.07 -22.55 34.45
N ALA A 64 30.20 -23.52 34.62
CA ALA A 64 29.09 -23.77 33.71
C ALA A 64 28.28 -22.46 33.48
N LYS A 65 28.02 -22.10 32.25
CA LYS A 65 27.13 -20.94 31.91
C LYS A 65 25.82 -21.10 32.69
N PRO A 66 25.35 -20.07 33.37
CA PRO A 66 24.07 -20.13 34.05
C PRO A 66 22.98 -20.40 32.99
N LYS A 67 22.18 -21.42 33.20
CA LYS A 67 21.00 -21.69 32.36
C LYS A 67 20.13 -20.45 32.43
N SER A 68 19.89 -19.81 31.27
CA SER A 68 18.91 -18.73 31.14
C SER A 68 17.58 -19.19 31.78
N PRO A 69 16.88 -18.34 32.54
CA PRO A 69 15.59 -18.70 33.08
C PRO A 69 14.64 -19.14 31.96
N PRO A 70 13.79 -20.14 32.20
CA PRO A 70 12.85 -20.62 31.19
C PRO A 70 12.00 -19.44 30.74
N LYS A 71 11.92 -19.23 29.39
CA LYS A 71 11.03 -18.21 28.84
C LYS A 71 9.62 -18.44 29.35
N PRO A 72 8.92 -17.41 29.87
CA PRO A 72 7.56 -17.58 30.35
C PRO A 72 6.70 -18.23 29.28
N ALA A 73 5.84 -19.16 29.68
CA ALA A 73 4.96 -19.85 28.72
C ALA A 73 3.98 -18.85 28.10
N ILE A 74 3.94 -18.79 26.76
CA ILE A 74 3.01 -17.92 26.03
C ILE A 74 1.57 -18.30 26.43
N LYS A 75 0.79 -17.34 26.93
CA LYS A 75 -0.62 -17.51 27.29
C LYS A 75 -1.40 -18.09 26.10
N SER A 76 -2.11 -19.20 26.32
CA SER A 76 -2.90 -19.83 25.27
C SER A 76 -4.37 -19.40 25.36
N PHE A 77 -4.95 -19.16 24.19
CA PHE A 77 -6.38 -18.91 24.06
C PHE A 77 -7.03 -20.11 23.37
N PRO A 78 -8.01 -20.77 23.99
CA PRO A 78 -8.68 -21.89 23.35
C PRO A 78 -9.48 -21.38 22.13
N ARG A 79 -9.35 -22.09 21.00
CA ARG A 79 -10.17 -21.84 19.84
C ARG A 79 -11.62 -22.20 20.12
N LYS A 80 -12.58 -21.38 19.70
CA LYS A 80 -13.99 -21.79 19.71
C LYS A 80 -14.16 -23.06 18.89
N THR A 81 -14.92 -24.02 19.40
CA THR A 81 -15.25 -25.25 18.66
C THR A 81 -16.33 -25.03 17.62
N GLN A 82 -17.16 -24.00 17.79
CA GLN A 82 -18.23 -23.63 16.88
C GLN A 82 -17.65 -22.97 15.60
N LYS A 83 -18.09 -23.42 14.44
CA LYS A 83 -17.83 -22.78 13.15
C LYS A 83 -18.44 -21.38 13.11
N LEU A 84 -17.72 -20.40 12.57
CA LEU A 84 -18.32 -19.11 12.23
C LEU A 84 -19.31 -19.32 11.08
N ASN A 85 -20.58 -19.09 11.35
CA ASN A 85 -21.65 -19.26 10.36
C ASN A 85 -22.01 -17.93 9.70
N PHE A 86 -21.74 -17.80 8.41
CA PHE A 86 -22.24 -16.69 7.60
C PHE A 86 -23.66 -16.94 7.12
N ILE A 87 -24.43 -15.87 6.95
CA ILE A 87 -25.80 -15.90 6.48
C ILE A 87 -25.90 -15.07 5.21
N GLY A 88 -26.71 -15.49 4.25
CA GLY A 88 -26.89 -14.73 3.01
C GLY A 88 -27.33 -13.30 3.26
N GLY A 89 -26.65 -12.33 2.62
CA GLY A 89 -26.86 -10.89 2.81
C GLY A 89 -26.09 -10.29 4.00
N ASP A 90 -25.14 -11.02 4.61
CA ASP A 90 -24.28 -10.47 5.65
C ASP A 90 -23.48 -9.27 5.16
N GLN A 91 -23.45 -8.22 6.00
CA GLN A 91 -22.58 -7.07 5.85
C GLN A 91 -21.32 -7.33 6.70
N VAL A 92 -20.23 -7.66 6.05
CA VAL A 92 -18.96 -8.04 6.69
C VAL A 92 -18.06 -6.81 6.75
N LEU A 93 -17.92 -6.24 7.94
CA LEU A 93 -17.00 -5.14 8.21
C LEU A 93 -15.60 -5.70 8.46
N LEU A 94 -14.60 -5.21 7.72
CA LEU A 94 -13.18 -5.36 7.98
C LEU A 94 -12.65 -4.02 8.48
N ILE A 95 -12.09 -3.98 9.68
CA ILE A 95 -11.63 -2.75 10.32
C ILE A 95 -10.34 -3.00 11.11
N GLY A 96 -9.36 -2.12 10.97
CA GLY A 96 -8.06 -2.29 11.61
C GLY A 96 -7.02 -1.27 11.12
N ASP A 97 -5.79 -1.54 11.50
CA ASP A 97 -4.61 -0.79 11.07
C ASP A 97 -4.08 -1.26 9.70
N GLY A 98 -2.81 -1.03 9.40
CA GLY A 98 -2.19 -1.36 8.12
C GLY A 98 -2.36 -2.82 7.68
N LEU A 99 -2.41 -3.76 8.62
CA LEU A 99 -2.66 -5.16 8.32
C LEU A 99 -3.99 -5.37 7.58
N VAL A 100 -5.05 -4.69 8.03
CA VAL A 100 -6.39 -4.82 7.44
C VAL A 100 -6.51 -3.97 6.17
N GLU A 101 -5.93 -2.77 6.15
CA GLU A 101 -5.94 -1.92 4.96
C GLU A 101 -5.31 -2.64 3.76
N GLN A 102 -4.11 -3.20 3.92
CA GLN A 102 -3.40 -3.84 2.83
C GLN A 102 -4.02 -5.18 2.41
N ALA A 103 -4.78 -5.85 3.29
CA ALA A 103 -5.49 -7.09 2.94
C ALA A 103 -6.46 -6.91 1.76
N GLN A 104 -7.02 -5.71 1.55
CA GLN A 104 -7.93 -5.42 0.43
C GLN A 104 -7.24 -5.55 -0.93
N LYS A 105 -5.94 -5.21 -1.01
CA LYS A 105 -5.16 -5.26 -2.25
C LYS A 105 -4.80 -6.69 -2.66
N GLN A 106 -4.81 -7.61 -1.70
CA GLN A 106 -4.46 -9.02 -1.94
C GLN A 106 -5.69 -9.92 -2.14
N GLY A 107 -6.83 -9.57 -1.53
CA GLY A 107 -8.10 -10.26 -1.69
C GLY A 107 -8.19 -11.66 -1.06
N TYR A 108 -7.10 -12.23 -0.52
CA TYR A 108 -7.07 -13.63 -0.05
C TYR A 108 -8.00 -13.89 1.15
N LEU A 109 -8.11 -12.95 2.09
CA LEU A 109 -8.98 -13.11 3.26
C LEU A 109 -10.45 -13.19 2.84
N GLU A 110 -10.90 -12.23 2.02
CA GLU A 110 -12.27 -12.21 1.51
C GLU A 110 -12.56 -13.44 0.65
N TYR A 111 -11.61 -13.79 -0.24
CA TYR A 111 -11.71 -14.98 -1.09
C TYR A 111 -11.98 -16.26 -0.27
N ARG A 112 -11.17 -16.53 0.76
CA ARG A 112 -11.35 -17.72 1.60
C ARG A 112 -12.69 -17.72 2.32
N LEU A 113 -13.12 -16.58 2.85
CA LEU A 113 -14.43 -16.47 3.50
C LEU A 113 -15.58 -16.70 2.51
N MET A 114 -15.43 -16.24 1.26
CA MET A 114 -16.42 -16.42 0.20
C MET A 114 -16.58 -17.88 -0.25
N VAL A 115 -15.47 -18.57 -0.52
CA VAL A 115 -15.54 -19.94 -1.10
C VAL A 115 -16.13 -20.95 -0.14
N HIS A 116 -15.99 -20.73 1.17
CA HIS A 116 -16.67 -21.55 2.20
C HIS A 116 -18.18 -21.27 2.30
N ASN A 117 -18.67 -20.26 1.61
CA ASN A 117 -20.03 -19.79 1.67
C ASN A 117 -20.63 -19.62 0.27
N SER A 118 -20.29 -20.55 -0.64
CA SER A 118 -20.86 -20.59 -1.99
C SER A 118 -22.39 -20.50 -1.96
N GLY A 119 -22.95 -19.67 -2.84
CA GLY A 119 -24.37 -19.39 -2.91
C GLY A 119 -24.90 -18.38 -1.88
N LYS A 120 -24.08 -17.93 -0.92
CA LYS A 120 -24.44 -16.81 -0.02
C LYS A 120 -23.89 -15.51 -0.57
N LYS A 121 -24.73 -14.49 -0.64
CA LYS A 121 -24.30 -13.14 -1.00
C LYS A 121 -23.72 -12.47 0.24
N LEU A 122 -22.40 -12.39 0.33
CA LEU A 122 -21.66 -11.73 1.41
C LEU A 122 -21.08 -10.41 0.90
N HIS A 123 -21.40 -9.31 1.57
CA HIS A 123 -20.95 -7.97 1.21
C HIS A 123 -19.81 -7.57 2.13
N PHE A 124 -18.60 -7.44 1.57
CA PHE A 124 -17.40 -7.07 2.32
C PHE A 124 -17.13 -5.56 2.20
N HIS A 125 -16.85 -4.94 3.35
CA HIS A 125 -16.55 -3.52 3.49
C HIS A 125 -15.26 -3.38 4.27
N ASN A 126 -14.14 -3.15 3.57
CA ASN A 126 -12.84 -2.93 4.22
C ASN A 126 -12.62 -1.43 4.45
N ILE A 127 -12.64 -1.02 5.72
CA ILE A 127 -12.31 0.33 6.16
C ILE A 127 -11.03 0.37 7.02
N GLY A 128 -10.13 -0.60 6.85
CA GLY A 128 -8.81 -0.56 7.44
C GLY A 128 -8.03 0.67 6.99
N TRP A 129 -7.10 1.15 7.84
CA TRP A 129 -6.32 2.35 7.56
C TRP A 129 -4.97 2.28 8.26
N SER A 130 -3.87 2.41 7.51
CA SER A 130 -2.51 2.40 8.05
C SER A 130 -2.35 3.42 9.18
N GLY A 131 -1.65 3.03 10.24
CA GLY A 131 -1.43 3.86 11.41
C GLY A 131 -2.66 4.15 12.26
N ASP A 132 -3.83 3.58 11.92
CA ASP A 132 -5.06 3.82 12.66
C ASP A 132 -5.12 3.03 13.98
N THR A 133 -6.04 3.41 14.81
CA THR A 133 -6.25 2.85 16.14
C THR A 133 -7.74 2.63 16.39
N PRO A 134 -8.12 1.85 17.42
CA PRO A 134 -9.54 1.73 17.78
C PRO A 134 -10.23 3.05 18.12
N ALA A 135 -9.47 4.14 18.31
CA ALA A 135 -9.97 5.51 18.49
C ALA A 135 -10.17 6.28 17.18
N GLY A 136 -9.74 5.73 16.03
CA GLY A 136 -9.90 6.37 14.73
C GLY A 136 -8.90 7.49 14.44
N ILE A 137 -7.71 7.47 15.05
CA ILE A 137 -6.74 8.59 14.97
C ILE A 137 -6.36 8.92 13.52
N ALA A 138 -6.22 7.92 12.64
CA ALA A 138 -5.85 8.17 11.25
C ALA A 138 -6.95 8.87 10.43
N ARG A 139 -8.15 9.03 10.97
CA ARG A 139 -9.29 9.70 10.33
C ARG A 139 -9.51 11.13 10.81
N ASP A 140 -8.64 11.65 11.67
CA ASP A 140 -8.70 13.02 12.14
C ASP A 140 -8.53 13.99 10.95
N GLY A 141 -9.31 15.03 10.90
CA GLY A 141 -9.26 16.06 9.88
C GLY A 141 -9.90 15.73 8.53
N LEU A 142 -10.67 14.63 8.42
CA LEU A 142 -11.25 14.18 7.15
C LEU A 142 -12.48 14.96 6.66
N GLY A 143 -13.16 15.70 7.49
CA GLY A 143 -14.48 16.15 7.08
C GLY A 143 -14.75 17.64 7.14
N THR A 144 -14.20 18.34 8.10
CA THR A 144 -14.71 19.69 8.42
C THR A 144 -13.63 20.73 8.67
N ARG A 145 -12.38 20.41 8.35
CA ARG A 145 -11.26 21.23 8.74
C ARG A 145 -11.32 22.64 8.16
N GLN A 146 -11.77 23.55 8.99
CA GLN A 146 -11.27 24.93 8.98
C GLN A 146 -10.06 24.91 9.90
N ALA A 147 -8.89 25.35 9.40
CA ALA A 147 -7.67 25.37 10.19
C ALA A 147 -7.92 26.00 11.59
N GLY A 148 -7.68 25.23 12.63
CA GLY A 148 -7.88 25.66 14.02
C GLY A 148 -9.29 25.44 14.60
N HIS A 149 -10.19 24.77 13.89
CA HIS A 149 -11.57 24.54 14.34
C HIS A 149 -12.00 23.07 14.21
N GLU A 150 -11.06 22.13 14.31
CA GLU A 150 -11.39 20.71 14.30
C GLU A 150 -12.11 20.34 15.60
N PRO A 151 -13.21 19.58 15.53
CA PRO A 151 -13.80 19.00 16.73
C PRO A 151 -12.79 18.10 17.43
N ALA A 152 -12.70 18.20 18.74
CA ALA A 152 -11.98 17.20 19.51
C ALA A 152 -12.51 15.80 19.13
N ASN A 153 -11.63 14.82 18.87
CA ASN A 153 -11.99 13.46 18.49
C ASN A 153 -12.73 13.31 17.13
N GLU A 154 -12.44 14.15 16.15
CA GLU A 154 -13.04 14.06 14.81
C GLU A 154 -12.85 12.68 14.19
N GLY A 155 -11.68 12.07 14.30
CA GLY A 155 -11.42 10.74 13.78
C GLY A 155 -12.34 9.67 14.34
N TRP A 156 -12.64 9.73 15.65
CA TRP A 156 -13.63 8.85 16.27
C TRP A 156 -15.04 9.09 15.68
N LEU A 157 -15.42 10.33 15.42
CA LEU A 157 -16.73 10.65 14.84
C LEU A 157 -16.84 10.12 13.41
N GLN A 158 -15.78 10.24 12.61
CA GLN A 158 -15.73 9.69 11.26
C GLN A 158 -15.78 8.16 11.26
N LEU A 159 -14.99 7.51 12.12
CA LEU A 159 -15.01 6.05 12.27
C LEU A 159 -16.43 5.55 12.63
N ARG A 160 -17.06 6.19 13.59
CA ARG A 160 -18.44 5.88 13.99
C ARG A 160 -19.42 5.98 12.82
N LYS A 161 -19.29 7.06 12.04
CA LYS A 161 -20.15 7.27 10.87
C LYS A 161 -19.98 6.16 9.84
N GLN A 162 -18.77 5.80 9.49
CA GLN A 162 -18.47 4.72 8.54
C GLN A 162 -19.06 3.38 9.01
N ILE A 163 -18.90 3.03 10.29
CA ILE A 163 -19.47 1.80 10.87
C ILE A 163 -21.01 1.84 10.82
N THR A 164 -21.61 2.98 11.18
CA THR A 164 -23.07 3.15 11.20
C THR A 164 -23.66 3.05 9.80
N ASP A 165 -22.99 3.56 8.79
CA ASP A 165 -23.44 3.51 7.39
C ASP A 165 -23.42 2.06 6.86
N ILE A 166 -22.44 1.24 7.26
CA ILE A 166 -22.30 -0.18 6.85
C ILE A 166 -23.33 -1.08 7.53
N LYS A 167 -23.72 -0.81 8.78
CA LYS A 167 -24.63 -1.65 9.58
C LYS A 167 -24.19 -3.11 9.65
N PRO A 168 -23.02 -3.40 10.22
CA PRO A 168 -22.40 -4.71 10.13
C PRO A 168 -23.23 -5.81 10.79
N THR A 169 -23.17 -7.02 10.22
CA THR A 169 -23.68 -8.26 10.82
C THR A 169 -22.56 -9.23 11.17
N VAL A 170 -21.38 -9.01 10.59
CA VAL A 170 -20.08 -9.62 10.98
C VAL A 170 -19.06 -8.50 11.07
N ALA A 171 -18.26 -8.45 12.13
CA ALA A 171 -17.16 -7.51 12.23
C ALA A 171 -15.85 -8.25 12.50
N ILE A 172 -14.88 -8.07 11.63
CA ILE A 172 -13.52 -8.59 11.75
C ILE A 172 -12.62 -7.41 12.10
N ILE A 173 -12.06 -7.43 13.30
CA ILE A 173 -11.35 -6.31 13.90
C ILE A 173 -9.87 -6.70 14.08
N GLY A 174 -8.96 -5.98 13.44
CA GLY A 174 -7.52 -6.25 13.46
C GLY A 174 -6.70 -5.01 13.76
N TYR A 175 -6.59 -4.63 15.02
CA TYR A 175 -5.75 -3.56 15.51
C TYR A 175 -4.64 -4.09 16.42
N GLY A 176 -3.60 -3.31 16.61
CA GLY A 176 -2.59 -3.55 17.62
C GLY A 176 -1.16 -3.32 17.16
N MET A 177 -0.87 -3.39 15.87
CA MET A 177 0.46 -3.09 15.34
C MET A 177 0.80 -1.61 15.54
N ALA A 178 -0.03 -0.71 15.04
CA ALA A 178 0.18 0.73 15.19
C ALA A 178 0.32 1.14 16.67
N ARG A 179 -0.55 0.65 17.54
CA ARG A 179 -0.51 0.97 18.98
C ARG A 179 0.71 0.40 19.69
N SER A 180 1.26 -0.70 19.24
CA SER A 180 2.49 -1.29 19.84
C SER A 180 3.75 -0.48 19.53
N LEU A 181 3.67 0.44 18.56
CA LEU A 181 4.76 1.25 18.04
C LEU A 181 4.63 2.75 18.35
N ASP A 182 3.46 3.22 18.83
CA ASP A 182 3.21 4.66 19.07
C ASP A 182 3.40 5.12 20.52
N GLY A 183 3.88 4.22 21.39
CA GLY A 183 4.13 4.54 22.81
C GLY A 183 2.87 4.61 23.68
N SER A 184 1.72 4.23 23.16
CA SER A 184 0.45 4.20 23.91
C SER A 184 0.43 3.15 25.00
N THR A 185 -0.39 3.36 26.05
CA THR A 185 -0.56 2.36 27.13
C THR A 185 -1.54 1.27 26.70
N LEU A 186 -1.35 0.07 27.31
CA LEU A 186 -2.26 -1.05 27.08
C LEU A 186 -3.68 -0.76 27.60
N GLU A 187 -3.78 0.00 28.70
CA GLU A 187 -5.05 0.41 29.30
C GLU A 187 -5.85 1.29 28.34
N GLN A 188 -5.19 2.27 27.72
CA GLN A 188 -5.82 3.13 26.71
C GLN A 188 -6.27 2.32 25.51
N PHE A 189 -5.40 1.42 25.01
CA PHE A 189 -5.77 0.52 23.91
C PHE A 189 -6.99 -0.34 24.26
N LYS A 190 -7.02 -0.97 25.44
CA LYS A 190 -8.14 -1.78 25.91
C LYS A 190 -9.44 -0.96 25.96
N SER A 191 -9.38 0.24 26.54
CA SER A 191 -10.53 1.14 26.66
C SER A 191 -11.07 1.56 25.28
N ASP A 192 -10.18 1.97 24.36
CA ASP A 192 -10.56 2.36 23.00
C ASP A 192 -11.16 1.17 22.24
N TYR A 193 -10.59 -0.01 22.37
CA TYR A 193 -11.10 -1.24 21.73
C TYR A 193 -12.49 -1.61 22.24
N GLN A 194 -12.73 -1.55 23.55
CA GLN A 194 -14.04 -1.79 24.14
C GLN A 194 -15.08 -0.77 23.64
N ARG A 195 -14.70 0.51 23.60
CA ARG A 195 -15.55 1.58 23.06
C ARG A 195 -15.94 1.32 21.60
N LEU A 196 -14.99 0.88 20.78
CA LEU A 196 -15.21 0.51 19.38
C LEU A 196 -16.20 -0.66 19.26
N VAL A 197 -15.99 -1.73 20.03
CA VAL A 197 -16.87 -2.92 20.02
C VAL A 197 -18.29 -2.57 20.43
N GLU A 198 -18.47 -1.75 21.47
CA GLU A 198 -19.81 -1.30 21.88
C GLU A 198 -20.49 -0.45 20.81
N HIS A 199 -19.74 0.40 20.11
CA HIS A 199 -20.30 1.14 18.97
C HIS A 199 -20.72 0.23 17.80
N ILE A 200 -19.91 -0.78 17.46
CA ILE A 200 -20.23 -1.79 16.44
C ILE A 200 -21.53 -2.53 16.82
N LYS A 201 -21.65 -2.96 18.08
CA LYS A 201 -22.89 -3.61 18.59
C LYS A 201 -24.11 -2.70 18.47
N GLY A 202 -23.93 -1.42 18.80
CA GLY A 202 -25.01 -0.41 18.69
C GLY A 202 -25.43 -0.12 17.25
N SER A 203 -24.51 -0.24 16.30
CA SER A 203 -24.71 0.04 14.87
C SER A 203 -25.16 -1.17 14.05
N ALA A 204 -25.16 -2.37 14.64
CA ALA A 204 -25.50 -3.60 13.93
C ALA A 204 -26.88 -3.57 13.29
N GLY A 205 -26.96 -3.89 12.00
CA GLY A 205 -28.20 -3.88 11.23
C GLY A 205 -29.26 -4.84 11.74
N LYS A 206 -28.86 -5.94 12.39
CA LYS A 206 -29.71 -6.91 13.11
C LYS A 206 -28.98 -7.33 14.38
N LYS A 207 -29.26 -6.71 15.53
CA LYS A 207 -28.57 -6.91 16.80
C LYS A 207 -28.37 -8.38 17.17
N ASN A 208 -29.34 -9.24 16.95
CA ASN A 208 -29.28 -10.67 17.28
C ASN A 208 -28.45 -11.51 16.26
N ARG A 209 -27.85 -10.90 15.27
CA ARG A 209 -27.05 -11.58 14.23
C ARG A 209 -25.59 -11.15 14.20
N LEU A 210 -25.19 -10.16 15.00
CA LEU A 210 -23.80 -9.70 15.01
C LEU A 210 -22.86 -10.79 15.52
N ARG A 211 -21.83 -11.08 14.73
CA ARG A 211 -20.72 -11.98 15.05
C ARG A 211 -19.44 -11.20 15.02
N LEU A 212 -18.67 -11.33 16.08
CA LEU A 212 -17.40 -10.62 16.26
C LEU A 212 -16.21 -11.57 16.05
N VAL A 213 -15.24 -11.12 15.29
CA VAL A 213 -13.96 -11.80 15.08
C VAL A 213 -12.85 -10.81 15.42
N PHE A 214 -11.99 -11.17 16.36
CA PHE A 214 -10.85 -10.35 16.74
C PHE A 214 -9.56 -11.00 16.24
N MET A 215 -8.73 -10.24 15.54
CA MET A 215 -7.43 -10.67 15.07
C MET A 215 -6.34 -10.02 15.91
N SER A 216 -5.37 -10.79 16.36
CA SER A 216 -4.17 -10.23 16.96
C SER A 216 -3.28 -9.57 15.90
N PRO A 217 -2.37 -8.65 16.28
CA PRO A 217 -1.30 -8.26 15.38
C PRO A 217 -0.46 -9.50 15.00
N ILE A 218 0.34 -9.38 13.94
CA ILE A 218 1.34 -10.39 13.58
C ILE A 218 2.57 -10.27 14.51
N ALA A 219 3.41 -11.28 14.53
CA ALA A 219 4.73 -11.15 15.15
C ALA A 219 5.65 -10.35 14.23
N HIS A 220 6.49 -9.47 14.78
CA HIS A 220 7.55 -8.81 14.05
C HIS A 220 8.55 -9.90 13.59
N GLU A 221 8.68 -10.05 12.27
CA GLU A 221 9.58 -10.99 11.64
C GLU A 221 11.00 -10.41 11.59
N ASP A 222 11.97 -11.18 12.05
CA ASP A 222 13.38 -10.77 11.97
C ASP A 222 13.92 -11.08 10.57
N LEU A 223 14.08 -10.06 9.76
CA LEU A 223 14.59 -10.16 8.39
C LEU A 223 16.12 -10.07 8.33
N GLY A 224 16.77 -9.74 9.45
CA GLY A 224 18.21 -9.53 9.50
C GLY A 224 18.69 -8.26 8.78
N GLY A 225 19.99 -8.23 8.42
CA GLY A 225 20.58 -7.11 7.70
C GLY A 225 20.60 -5.81 8.50
N LYS A 226 20.12 -4.72 7.91
CA LYS A 226 20.07 -3.38 8.53
C LYS A 226 18.70 -3.06 9.15
N LEU A 227 17.73 -3.96 9.02
CA LEU A 227 16.41 -3.79 9.62
C LEU A 227 16.43 -4.09 11.13
N PRO A 228 15.54 -3.51 11.93
CA PRO A 228 15.51 -3.75 13.37
C PRO A 228 15.15 -5.20 13.67
N SER A 229 15.78 -5.76 14.70
CA SER A 229 15.38 -7.07 15.23
C SER A 229 14.00 -7.00 15.85
N GLY A 230 13.16 -7.98 15.56
CA GLY A 230 11.82 -8.10 16.14
C GLY A 230 11.79 -8.50 17.62
N GLU A 231 12.93 -8.78 18.29
CA GLU A 231 12.93 -9.38 19.62
C GLU A 231 12.24 -8.53 20.68
N ALA A 232 12.67 -7.28 20.83
CA ALA A 232 12.09 -6.34 21.79
C ALA A 232 10.62 -6.01 21.47
N HIS A 233 10.32 -5.76 20.22
CA HIS A 233 8.96 -5.44 19.78
C HIS A 233 8.00 -6.62 19.99
N ASN A 234 8.45 -7.84 19.79
CA ASN A 234 7.63 -9.04 20.02
C ASN A 234 7.21 -9.21 21.49
N ILE A 235 7.98 -8.69 22.46
CA ILE A 235 7.58 -8.66 23.87
C ILE A 235 6.37 -7.74 24.06
N VAL A 236 6.35 -6.62 23.36
CA VAL A 236 5.24 -5.65 23.39
C VAL A 236 4.03 -6.22 22.67
N LEU A 237 4.21 -6.73 21.45
CA LEU A 237 3.13 -7.31 20.63
C LEU A 237 2.42 -8.47 21.34
N GLU A 238 3.15 -9.28 22.13
CA GLU A 238 2.55 -10.36 22.91
C GLU A 238 1.55 -9.84 23.95
N LYS A 239 1.82 -8.70 24.58
CA LYS A 239 0.89 -8.06 25.52
C LYS A 239 -0.38 -7.55 24.82
N TYR A 240 -0.25 -6.93 23.64
CA TYR A 240 -1.41 -6.53 22.83
C TYR A 240 -2.25 -7.73 22.41
N ARG A 241 -1.60 -8.80 21.94
CA ARG A 241 -2.24 -10.08 21.64
C ARG A 241 -3.03 -10.62 22.84
N GLU A 242 -2.46 -10.56 24.04
CA GLU A 242 -3.13 -11.04 25.27
C GLU A 242 -4.37 -10.21 25.59
N VAL A 243 -4.28 -8.88 25.51
CA VAL A 243 -5.44 -7.99 25.70
C VAL A 243 -6.56 -8.33 24.72
N ILE A 244 -6.25 -8.49 23.42
CA ILE A 244 -7.25 -8.82 22.39
C ILE A 244 -7.85 -10.21 22.64
N GLY A 245 -7.03 -11.18 23.06
CA GLY A 245 -7.48 -12.53 23.42
C GLY A 245 -8.42 -12.54 24.63
N ASP A 246 -8.16 -11.72 25.65
CA ASP A 246 -9.05 -11.59 26.80
C ASP A 246 -10.36 -10.87 26.40
N LEU A 247 -10.26 -9.77 25.63
CA LEU A 247 -11.45 -9.10 25.08
C LEU A 247 -12.30 -10.05 24.22
N SER A 248 -11.67 -10.98 23.47
CA SER A 248 -12.44 -11.95 22.67
C SER A 248 -13.31 -12.85 23.53
N LYS A 249 -12.85 -13.20 24.75
CA LYS A 249 -13.67 -13.96 25.72
C LYS A 249 -14.77 -13.10 26.33
N GLU A 250 -14.45 -11.85 26.70
CA GLU A 250 -15.43 -10.90 27.29
C GLU A 250 -16.62 -10.66 26.36
N HIS A 251 -16.35 -10.60 25.05
CA HIS A 251 -17.37 -10.29 24.02
C HIS A 251 -17.89 -11.51 23.25
N ASP A 252 -17.57 -12.73 23.68
CA ASP A 252 -17.90 -13.97 22.97
C ASP A 252 -17.52 -13.94 21.49
N ALA A 253 -16.37 -13.34 21.14
CA ALA A 253 -15.84 -13.24 19.79
C ALA A 253 -15.02 -14.47 19.39
N TRP A 254 -14.89 -14.75 18.08
CA TRP A 254 -13.84 -15.63 17.57
C TRP A 254 -12.49 -14.91 17.67
N PHE A 255 -11.47 -15.63 18.05
CA PHE A 255 -10.11 -15.11 18.15
C PHE A 255 -9.20 -15.74 17.10
N VAL A 256 -8.63 -14.91 16.22
CA VAL A 256 -7.63 -15.30 15.22
C VAL A 256 -6.26 -14.89 15.75
N ASP A 257 -5.53 -15.83 16.32
CA ASP A 257 -4.21 -15.63 16.94
C ASP A 257 -3.11 -15.63 15.86
N LEU A 258 -3.03 -14.55 15.08
CA LEU A 258 -2.05 -14.39 14.01
C LEU A 258 -0.62 -14.39 14.55
N TYR A 259 -0.38 -13.69 15.68
CA TYR A 259 0.92 -13.63 16.31
C TYR A 259 1.52 -15.02 16.52
N ARG A 260 0.74 -15.91 17.13
CA ARG A 260 1.19 -17.27 17.44
C ARG A 260 1.26 -18.15 16.21
N TYR A 261 0.30 -18.01 15.29
CA TYR A 261 0.23 -18.83 14.09
C TYR A 261 1.43 -18.57 13.17
N LEU A 262 1.77 -17.31 12.92
CA LEU A 262 2.87 -16.93 12.03
C LEU A 262 4.24 -17.18 12.70
N LYS A 263 4.38 -16.88 14.00
CA LYS A 263 5.61 -17.12 14.75
C LYS A 263 6.04 -18.60 14.79
N ARG A 264 5.10 -19.53 14.68
CA ARG A 264 5.38 -20.99 14.67
C ARG A 264 5.91 -21.50 13.33
N ARG A 265 5.78 -20.74 12.27
CA ARG A 265 6.20 -21.15 10.92
C ARG A 265 7.68 -20.92 10.62
N LYS A 266 8.50 -20.68 11.63
CA LYS A 266 9.95 -20.47 11.45
C LYS A 266 10.64 -21.78 11.08
N GLY A 267 11.32 -21.78 9.94
CA GLY A 267 12.25 -22.82 9.48
C GLY A 267 13.17 -22.21 8.42
N ALA A 268 14.39 -22.73 8.29
CA ALA A 268 15.39 -22.23 7.32
C ALA A 268 14.91 -22.25 5.86
N THR A 269 13.86 -23.03 5.56
CA THR A 269 13.27 -23.20 4.22
C THR A 269 11.91 -22.54 4.08
N THR A 270 11.42 -21.84 5.12
CA THR A 270 10.11 -21.16 5.06
C THR A 270 10.29 -19.78 4.44
N PRO A 271 9.52 -19.41 3.41
CA PRO A 271 9.59 -18.07 2.84
C PRO A 271 9.27 -17.01 3.86
N LEU A 272 9.88 -15.84 3.69
CA LEU A 272 9.55 -14.65 4.47
C LEU A 272 8.07 -14.29 4.26
N LEU A 273 7.45 -13.84 5.33
CA LEU A 273 6.03 -13.48 5.35
C LEU A 273 5.82 -11.96 5.22
N THR A 274 6.87 -11.19 5.47
CA THR A 274 6.81 -9.72 5.49
C THR A 274 7.81 -9.11 4.52
N THR A 275 7.57 -7.86 4.16
CA THR A 275 8.48 -7.03 3.35
C THR A 275 9.49 -6.27 4.18
N ASP A 276 9.15 -5.97 5.45
CA ASP A 276 9.91 -5.07 6.32
C ASP A 276 9.94 -5.53 7.79
N GLY A 277 9.33 -6.67 8.09
CA GLY A 277 9.21 -7.24 9.44
C GLY A 277 7.81 -7.09 10.06
N ILE A 278 7.03 -6.11 9.65
CA ILE A 278 5.70 -5.82 10.22
C ILE A 278 4.56 -5.78 9.19
N HIS A 279 4.86 -5.60 7.90
CA HIS A 279 3.87 -5.63 6.83
C HIS A 279 3.99 -6.93 6.03
N LEU A 280 2.87 -7.65 5.93
CA LEU A 280 2.83 -8.90 5.17
C LEU A 280 3.06 -8.65 3.68
N ASN A 281 3.86 -9.52 3.06
CA ASN A 281 3.92 -9.64 1.62
C ASN A 281 2.73 -10.48 1.09
N GLU A 282 2.63 -10.67 -0.19
CA GLU A 282 1.52 -11.42 -0.80
C GLU A 282 1.39 -12.83 -0.22
N TYR A 283 2.49 -13.57 -0.08
CA TYR A 283 2.50 -14.89 0.55
C TYR A 283 2.06 -14.83 2.03
N GLY A 284 2.49 -13.80 2.75
CA GLY A 284 2.07 -13.54 4.12
C GLY A 284 0.55 -13.37 4.25
N TYR A 285 -0.08 -12.64 3.32
CA TYR A 285 -1.54 -12.49 3.30
C TYR A 285 -2.27 -13.79 2.97
N TRP A 286 -1.74 -14.61 2.07
CA TRP A 286 -2.28 -15.94 1.82
C TRP A 286 -2.18 -16.82 3.07
N VAL A 287 -1.04 -16.79 3.79
CA VAL A 287 -0.87 -17.53 5.06
C VAL A 287 -1.77 -16.98 6.15
N MET A 288 -1.93 -15.67 6.27
CA MET A 288 -2.86 -15.02 7.21
C MET A 288 -4.30 -15.49 6.95
N SER A 289 -4.72 -15.56 5.70
CA SER A 289 -6.05 -16.04 5.34
C SER A 289 -6.27 -17.50 5.74
N SER A 290 -5.22 -18.35 5.68
CA SER A 290 -5.26 -19.71 6.18
C SER A 290 -5.37 -19.78 7.70
N ALA A 291 -4.72 -18.87 8.42
CA ALA A 291 -4.84 -18.77 9.88
C ALA A 291 -6.26 -18.38 10.30
N ALA A 292 -6.89 -17.45 9.57
CA ALA A 292 -8.28 -17.08 9.79
C ALA A 292 -9.23 -18.25 9.52
N GLU A 293 -9.08 -18.92 8.39
CA GLU A 293 -9.83 -20.13 8.03
C GLU A 293 -9.78 -21.18 9.14
N PHE A 294 -8.58 -21.51 9.61
CA PHE A 294 -8.38 -22.43 10.72
C PHE A 294 -9.06 -21.98 12.00
N SER A 295 -8.86 -20.71 12.39
CA SER A 295 -9.37 -20.16 13.66
C SER A 295 -10.88 -20.08 13.71
N LEU A 296 -11.51 -19.89 12.56
CA LEU A 296 -12.96 -19.77 12.39
C LEU A 296 -13.64 -21.14 12.19
N ASN A 297 -12.90 -22.25 12.28
CA ASN A 297 -13.35 -23.63 12.02
C ASN A 297 -13.99 -23.80 10.62
N LEU A 298 -13.47 -23.08 9.63
CA LEU A 298 -13.80 -23.32 8.25
C LEU A 298 -12.95 -24.50 7.77
N MET A 299 -13.55 -25.44 7.07
CA MET A 299 -12.80 -26.59 6.53
C MET A 299 -12.07 -26.13 5.26
N ALA A 300 -10.79 -26.51 5.14
CA ALA A 300 -10.04 -26.23 3.93
C ALA A 300 -10.75 -26.83 2.69
N THR A 301 -10.76 -26.08 1.59
CA THR A 301 -11.36 -26.49 0.31
C THR A 301 -10.41 -27.32 -0.56
N ASN A 302 -9.36 -27.87 0.04
CA ASN A 302 -8.47 -28.84 -0.63
C ASN A 302 -9.23 -30.10 -0.95
N PHE A 303 -8.84 -30.79 -2.03
CA PHE A 303 -9.49 -32.03 -2.43
C PHE A 303 -8.49 -33.21 -2.49
N ARG A 304 -9.04 -34.41 -2.41
CA ARG A 304 -8.30 -35.66 -2.57
C ARG A 304 -9.22 -36.76 -3.07
N PHE A 305 -8.78 -37.51 -4.05
CA PHE A 305 -9.45 -38.74 -4.44
C PHE A 305 -8.46 -39.76 -5.05
N GLY A 306 -8.87 -41.02 -5.10
CA GLY A 306 -8.12 -42.08 -5.74
C GLY A 306 -9.07 -43.01 -6.51
N ILE A 307 -8.67 -43.40 -7.74
CA ILE A 307 -9.45 -44.28 -8.64
C ILE A 307 -8.55 -45.38 -9.18
N MET A 308 -9.05 -46.60 -9.17
CA MET A 308 -8.42 -47.74 -9.83
C MET A 308 -8.67 -47.71 -11.35
N ASN A 309 -7.80 -48.32 -12.15
CA ASN A 309 -7.95 -48.38 -13.60
C ASN A 309 -9.27 -49.07 -14.08
N ASN A 310 -9.91 -49.85 -13.21
CA ASN A 310 -11.22 -50.45 -13.46
C ASN A 310 -12.41 -49.54 -13.06
N GLY A 311 -12.15 -48.28 -12.71
CA GLY A 311 -13.18 -47.29 -12.33
C GLY A 311 -13.64 -47.36 -10.88
N VAL A 312 -13.04 -48.21 -10.06
CA VAL A 312 -13.40 -48.30 -8.64
C VAL A 312 -12.75 -47.16 -7.86
N GLU A 313 -13.57 -46.35 -7.19
CA GLU A 313 -13.08 -45.32 -6.27
C GLU A 313 -12.50 -45.94 -5.01
N ARG A 314 -11.29 -45.54 -4.62
CA ARG A 314 -10.60 -46.02 -3.44
C ARG A 314 -10.44 -44.87 -2.44
N ASN A 315 -10.89 -45.11 -1.21
CA ASN A 315 -10.78 -44.14 -0.07
C ASN A 315 -11.72 -42.93 -0.10
N GLY A 316 -12.84 -42.95 -0.78
CA GLY A 316 -13.82 -41.88 -0.82
C GLY A 316 -13.24 -40.49 -1.19
N GLY A 317 -13.87 -39.73 -2.04
CA GLY A 317 -13.44 -38.39 -2.36
C GLY A 317 -13.59 -37.45 -1.14
N TYR A 318 -12.59 -36.59 -0.91
CA TYR A 318 -12.66 -35.50 0.05
C TYR A 318 -12.60 -34.18 -0.70
N GLY A 319 -13.51 -33.26 -0.41
CA GLY A 319 -13.57 -31.94 -1.05
C GLY A 319 -14.04 -31.95 -2.50
N ILE A 320 -14.42 -33.09 -3.02
CA ILE A 320 -14.92 -33.29 -4.39
C ILE A 320 -15.99 -34.43 -4.43
N LYS A 321 -17.04 -34.22 -5.19
CA LYS A 321 -18.03 -35.24 -5.53
C LYS A 321 -17.70 -35.81 -6.91
N LEU A 322 -17.45 -37.12 -6.98
CA LEU A 322 -17.17 -37.83 -8.21
C LEU A 322 -18.43 -38.47 -8.76
N GLY A 323 -18.51 -38.67 -10.09
CA GLY A 323 -19.58 -39.36 -10.77
C GLY A 323 -19.15 -39.83 -12.16
N ASN A 324 -19.97 -40.71 -12.75
CA ASN A 324 -19.78 -41.22 -14.12
C ASN A 324 -18.34 -41.69 -14.44
N ILE A 325 -17.75 -42.50 -13.55
CA ILE A 325 -16.39 -42.97 -13.75
C ILE A 325 -16.43 -44.11 -14.79
N LEU A 326 -15.87 -43.85 -15.96
CA LEU A 326 -15.86 -44.79 -17.09
C LEU A 326 -14.41 -45.12 -17.45
N PRO A 327 -13.95 -46.37 -17.17
CA PRO A 327 -12.65 -46.85 -17.59
C PRO A 327 -12.52 -46.93 -19.12
N ALA A 328 -11.32 -46.66 -19.62
CA ALA A 328 -10.93 -46.87 -21.01
C ALA A 328 -9.67 -47.74 -21.08
N ALA A 329 -9.34 -48.28 -22.25
CA ALA A 329 -8.18 -49.15 -22.43
C ALA A 329 -6.86 -48.48 -21.99
N LYS A 330 -6.73 -47.19 -22.16
CA LYS A 330 -5.57 -46.39 -21.75
C LYS A 330 -6.05 -45.05 -21.10
N GLY A 331 -6.55 -45.16 -19.88
CA GLY A 331 -7.05 -43.98 -19.15
C GLY A 331 -8.49 -44.14 -18.68
N MET A 332 -9.20 -43.00 -18.46
CA MET A 332 -10.59 -42.99 -18.03
C MET A 332 -11.22 -41.57 -18.20
N THR A 333 -12.55 -41.54 -18.15
CA THR A 333 -13.32 -40.32 -18.01
C THR A 333 -14.09 -40.33 -16.71
N LEU A 334 -14.29 -39.17 -16.09
CA LEU A 334 -15.09 -39.05 -14.88
C LEU A 334 -15.67 -37.62 -14.78
N ASP A 335 -16.77 -37.51 -14.08
CA ASP A 335 -17.31 -36.24 -13.66
C ASP A 335 -16.80 -35.90 -12.26
N GLY A 336 -16.57 -34.63 -11.98
CA GLY A 336 -16.22 -34.15 -10.64
C GLY A 336 -16.77 -32.76 -10.38
N GLN A 337 -17.13 -32.52 -9.13
CA GLN A 337 -17.51 -31.18 -8.68
C GLN A 337 -16.92 -30.90 -7.30
N PHE A 338 -16.13 -29.87 -7.18
CA PHE A 338 -15.55 -29.48 -5.90
C PHE A 338 -16.62 -28.99 -4.92
N ASP A 339 -16.41 -29.22 -3.62
CA ASP A 339 -17.27 -28.68 -2.56
C ASP A 339 -17.12 -27.14 -2.40
N GLY A 340 -15.98 -26.59 -2.82
CA GLY A 340 -15.68 -25.15 -2.87
C GLY A 340 -14.48 -24.90 -3.77
N LEU A 341 -14.34 -23.68 -4.27
CA LEU A 341 -13.16 -23.31 -5.08
C LEU A 341 -11.86 -23.47 -4.27
N PRO A 342 -10.76 -23.91 -4.89
CA PRO A 342 -9.54 -24.26 -4.18
C PRO A 342 -8.79 -23.02 -3.65
N PRO A 343 -8.06 -23.15 -2.53
CA PRO A 343 -7.28 -22.07 -1.95
C PRO A 343 -5.95 -21.90 -2.69
N TYR A 344 -6.01 -21.52 -3.95
CA TYR A 344 -4.84 -21.38 -4.80
C TYR A 344 -3.93 -20.21 -4.40
N PHE A 345 -2.64 -20.40 -4.62
CA PHE A 345 -1.60 -19.39 -4.53
C PHE A 345 -0.48 -19.68 -5.52
N ALA A 346 -0.15 -18.72 -6.35
CA ALA A 346 1.04 -18.73 -7.19
C ALA A 346 1.70 -17.36 -7.13
N LEU A 347 3.00 -17.34 -6.78
CA LEU A 347 3.86 -16.17 -7.02
C LEU A 347 4.53 -16.40 -8.37
N GLU A 348 4.10 -15.70 -9.39
CA GLU A 348 4.85 -15.59 -10.63
C GLU A 348 5.84 -14.44 -10.52
N LYS A 349 7.12 -14.75 -10.48
CA LYS A 349 8.17 -13.76 -10.79
C LYS A 349 8.57 -13.99 -12.24
N LYS A 350 8.35 -12.97 -13.09
CA LYS A 350 8.78 -12.95 -14.48
C LYS A 350 10.25 -13.44 -14.58
N GLY A 351 10.52 -14.41 -15.40
CA GLY A 351 11.86 -14.93 -15.64
C GLY A 351 12.46 -15.89 -14.59
N LYS A 352 11.75 -16.24 -13.50
CA LYS A 352 12.24 -17.25 -12.53
C LYS A 352 11.27 -18.41 -12.40
N PRO A 353 11.75 -19.68 -12.46
CA PRO A 353 10.89 -20.82 -12.19
C PRO A 353 10.34 -20.71 -10.78
N PHE A 354 9.05 -20.81 -10.67
CA PHE A 354 8.30 -20.67 -9.44
C PHE A 354 8.69 -21.76 -8.42
N THR A 355 9.19 -21.35 -7.26
CA THR A 355 9.64 -22.29 -6.22
C THR A 355 8.54 -22.69 -5.24
N GLN A 356 7.34 -22.08 -5.32
CA GLN A 356 6.25 -22.37 -4.39
C GLN A 356 4.87 -22.31 -5.06
N LYS A 357 4.50 -23.41 -5.66
CA LYS A 357 3.10 -23.69 -5.96
C LYS A 357 2.47 -24.40 -4.76
N THR A 358 1.33 -23.94 -4.29
CA THR A 358 0.56 -24.70 -3.30
C THR A 358 -0.32 -25.68 -4.03
N ALA A 359 -0.09 -26.95 -3.78
CA ALA A 359 -0.99 -27.98 -4.27
C ALA A 359 -2.41 -27.72 -3.70
N ILE A 360 -3.38 -27.61 -4.59
CA ILE A 360 -4.80 -27.45 -4.23
C ILE A 360 -5.44 -28.80 -3.89
N GLY A 361 -4.83 -29.91 -4.31
CA GLY A 361 -5.31 -31.26 -4.07
C GLY A 361 -4.33 -32.32 -4.45
N ARG A 362 -4.76 -33.58 -4.27
CA ARG A 362 -4.01 -34.77 -4.61
C ARG A 362 -4.90 -35.79 -5.32
N ILE A 363 -4.45 -36.26 -6.47
CA ILE A 363 -5.17 -37.24 -7.26
C ILE A 363 -4.31 -38.52 -7.42
N GLN A 364 -4.95 -39.68 -7.25
CA GLN A 364 -4.32 -40.97 -7.48
C GLN A 364 -5.07 -41.71 -8.57
N PHE A 365 -4.34 -42.18 -9.57
CA PHE A 365 -4.82 -43.18 -10.53
C PHE A 365 -3.97 -44.44 -10.42
N MET A 366 -4.56 -45.52 -9.97
CA MET A 366 -3.84 -46.75 -9.63
C MET A 366 -4.09 -47.85 -10.67
N GLY A 367 -3.05 -48.64 -10.96
CA GLY A 367 -3.13 -49.76 -11.90
C GLY A 367 -3.11 -49.33 -13.37
N LEU A 368 -2.65 -48.13 -13.67
CA LEU A 368 -2.43 -47.72 -15.06
C LEU A 368 -1.30 -48.54 -15.68
N PRO A 369 -1.38 -48.91 -16.97
CA PRO A 369 -0.24 -49.41 -17.72
C PRO A 369 0.95 -48.45 -17.67
N GLU A 370 2.16 -48.96 -17.86
CA GLU A 370 3.36 -48.14 -17.95
C GLU A 370 3.22 -47.09 -19.07
N GLY A 371 3.59 -45.84 -18.78
CA GLY A 371 3.49 -44.72 -19.70
C GLY A 371 3.28 -43.40 -19.00
N ARG A 372 3.25 -42.30 -19.77
CA ARG A 372 2.89 -40.94 -19.30
C ARG A 372 1.43 -40.66 -19.64
N TYR A 373 0.75 -40.04 -18.70
CA TYR A 373 -0.67 -39.69 -18.81
C TYR A 373 -0.91 -38.24 -18.44
N THR A 374 -1.78 -37.61 -19.22
CA THR A 374 -2.26 -36.22 -18.95
C THR A 374 -3.71 -36.25 -18.46
N LEU A 375 -3.96 -35.61 -17.36
CA LEU A 375 -5.31 -35.31 -16.88
C LEU A 375 -5.75 -33.94 -17.42
N VAL A 376 -6.91 -33.91 -18.06
CA VAL A 376 -7.56 -32.70 -18.56
C VAL A 376 -8.94 -32.53 -17.96
N ALA A 377 -9.38 -31.29 -17.76
CA ALA A 377 -10.76 -30.97 -17.47
C ALA A 377 -11.26 -29.88 -18.43
N ASP A 378 -12.42 -30.11 -19.05
CA ASP A 378 -13.01 -29.15 -20.00
C ASP A 378 -12.02 -28.66 -21.09
N ASN A 379 -11.14 -29.58 -21.58
CA ASN A 379 -10.05 -29.29 -22.52
C ASN A 379 -8.90 -28.39 -21.99
N VAL A 380 -8.79 -28.25 -20.68
CA VAL A 380 -7.65 -27.58 -20.03
C VAL A 380 -6.77 -28.64 -19.37
N GLU A 381 -5.47 -28.60 -19.65
CA GLU A 381 -4.50 -29.50 -19.00
C GLU A 381 -4.41 -29.18 -17.51
N ILE A 382 -4.45 -30.21 -16.67
CA ILE A 382 -4.34 -30.11 -15.22
C ILE A 382 -2.95 -30.55 -14.77
N HIS A 383 -2.53 -31.76 -15.22
CA HIS A 383 -1.25 -32.34 -14.83
C HIS A 383 -0.85 -33.46 -15.77
N THR A 384 0.44 -33.55 -16.06
CA THR A 384 1.02 -34.65 -16.85
C THR A 384 2.11 -35.32 -16.04
N ALA A 385 1.96 -36.63 -15.80
CA ALA A 385 2.89 -37.45 -15.01
C ALA A 385 2.98 -38.89 -15.53
N ASP A 386 3.97 -39.63 -15.06
CA ASP A 386 4.06 -41.08 -15.32
C ASP A 386 3.09 -41.87 -14.45
N ALA A 387 2.85 -43.15 -14.84
CA ALA A 387 1.93 -44.03 -14.13
C ALA A 387 2.33 -44.26 -12.66
N LYS A 388 3.62 -44.17 -12.32
CA LYS A 388 4.15 -44.34 -10.96
C LYS A 388 3.81 -43.13 -10.11
N GLU A 389 3.99 -41.91 -10.62
CA GLU A 389 3.61 -40.68 -9.92
C GLU A 389 2.09 -40.60 -9.71
N TRP A 390 1.29 -40.92 -10.75
CA TRP A 390 -0.16 -41.01 -10.60
C TRP A 390 -0.57 -42.02 -9.53
N SER A 391 0.06 -43.19 -9.49
CA SER A 391 -0.20 -44.19 -8.45
C SER A 391 0.25 -43.77 -7.08
N GLY A 392 1.33 -43.00 -6.98
CA GLY A 392 1.82 -42.38 -5.74
C GLY A 392 0.95 -41.23 -5.25
N GLY A 393 0.22 -40.60 -6.14
CA GLY A 393 -0.63 -39.43 -5.93
C GLY A 393 0.01 -38.12 -6.33
N ALA A 394 -0.35 -37.66 -7.51
CA ALA A 394 0.08 -36.41 -8.08
C ALA A 394 -0.52 -35.21 -7.32
N PHE A 395 0.29 -34.19 -7.07
CA PHE A 395 -0.15 -32.92 -6.52
C PHE A 395 -0.65 -32.04 -7.66
N ILE A 396 -1.82 -31.47 -7.48
CA ILE A 396 -2.50 -30.63 -8.48
C ILE A 396 -2.39 -29.16 -8.09
N ASP A 397 -2.01 -28.32 -9.04
CA ASP A 397 -1.82 -26.89 -8.88
C ASP A 397 -2.32 -26.08 -10.08
N ALA A 398 -3.02 -26.69 -11.01
CA ALA A 398 -3.55 -26.06 -12.21
C ALA A 398 -4.94 -26.60 -12.56
N GLY A 399 -5.59 -25.99 -13.52
CA GLY A 399 -6.87 -26.39 -14.08
C GLY A 399 -7.97 -25.34 -13.98
N PRO A 400 -9.13 -25.55 -14.61
CA PRO A 400 -10.16 -24.54 -14.79
C PRO A 400 -10.77 -24.02 -13.46
N ASP A 401 -10.69 -24.80 -12.39
CA ASP A 401 -11.17 -24.35 -11.06
C ASP A 401 -10.12 -23.45 -10.37
N VAL A 402 -8.83 -23.59 -10.71
CA VAL A 402 -7.76 -22.68 -10.29
C VAL A 402 -7.92 -21.33 -11.01
N ASP A 403 -8.15 -21.36 -12.31
CA ASP A 403 -8.38 -20.13 -13.11
C ASP A 403 -9.62 -19.37 -12.60
N GLN A 404 -10.68 -20.10 -12.29
CA GLN A 404 -11.90 -19.54 -11.70
C GLN A 404 -11.65 -18.96 -10.30
N ALA A 405 -10.83 -19.60 -9.49
CA ALA A 405 -10.45 -19.14 -8.16
C ALA A 405 -9.67 -17.81 -8.23
N GLU A 406 -8.71 -17.72 -9.15
CA GLU A 406 -7.91 -16.51 -9.33
C GLU A 406 -8.75 -15.37 -9.92
N GLU A 407 -9.63 -15.64 -10.89
CA GLU A 407 -10.56 -14.65 -11.41
C GLU A 407 -11.50 -14.12 -10.32
N LEU A 408 -12.00 -14.99 -9.43
CA LEU A 408 -12.80 -14.57 -8.28
C LEU A 408 -12.01 -13.64 -7.35
N ARG A 409 -10.76 -13.99 -7.04
CA ARG A 409 -9.88 -13.17 -6.21
C ARG A 409 -9.63 -11.80 -6.86
N ARG A 410 -9.33 -11.77 -8.16
CA ARG A 410 -9.14 -10.54 -8.93
C ARG A 410 -10.36 -9.62 -8.90
N LEU A 411 -11.56 -10.19 -9.09
CA LEU A 411 -12.81 -9.43 -8.98
C LEU A 411 -13.05 -8.86 -7.57
N LEU A 412 -12.62 -9.58 -6.52
CA LEU A 412 -12.68 -9.08 -5.15
C LEU A 412 -11.75 -7.87 -4.95
N VAL A 413 -10.53 -7.92 -5.48
CA VAL A 413 -9.60 -6.78 -5.44
C VAL A 413 -10.18 -5.59 -6.20
N GLU A 414 -10.67 -5.77 -7.41
CA GLU A 414 -11.32 -4.69 -8.20
C GLU A 414 -12.53 -4.08 -7.48
N LYS A 415 -13.34 -4.91 -6.81
CA LYS A 415 -14.44 -4.42 -5.97
C LYS A 415 -13.92 -3.60 -4.78
N ASN A 416 -12.82 -4.05 -4.17
CA ASN A 416 -12.19 -3.36 -3.04
C ASN A 416 -11.63 -1.99 -3.45
N ASP A 417 -11.02 -1.87 -4.62
CA ASP A 417 -10.54 -0.59 -5.16
C ASP A 417 -11.70 0.40 -5.36
N LEU A 418 -12.81 -0.05 -5.94
CA LEU A 418 -14.02 0.77 -6.06
C LEU A 418 -14.55 1.21 -4.69
N PHE A 419 -14.57 0.29 -3.71
CA PHE A 419 -15.02 0.59 -2.36
C PHE A 419 -14.04 1.53 -1.62
N PHE A 420 -12.75 1.39 -1.85
CA PHE A 420 -11.74 2.30 -1.32
C PHE A 420 -12.00 3.73 -1.79
N HIS A 421 -12.15 3.96 -3.10
CA HIS A 421 -12.46 5.29 -3.65
C HIS A 421 -13.82 5.83 -3.16
N ARG A 422 -14.78 4.94 -2.90
CA ARG A 422 -16.08 5.31 -2.31
C ARG A 422 -15.98 5.74 -0.86
N SER A 423 -15.18 5.04 -0.04
CA SER A 423 -15.08 5.23 1.40
C SER A 423 -13.99 6.22 1.81
N ARG A 424 -12.94 6.37 0.99
CA ARG A 424 -11.80 7.27 1.15
C ARG A 424 -11.51 7.99 -0.17
N PRO A 425 -12.41 8.87 -0.61
CA PRO A 425 -12.26 9.54 -1.90
C PRO A 425 -11.07 10.49 -1.90
N GLN A 426 -10.51 10.70 -3.07
CA GLN A 426 -9.47 11.70 -3.30
C GLN A 426 -10.03 13.12 -3.19
N ASN A 427 -9.17 14.10 -2.89
CA ASN A 427 -9.51 15.52 -2.83
C ASN A 427 -10.58 15.86 -1.78
N GLN A 428 -10.57 15.22 -0.62
CA GLN A 428 -11.56 15.44 0.44
C GLN A 428 -11.65 16.90 0.90
N ALA A 429 -10.51 17.61 0.88
CA ALA A 429 -10.46 19.05 1.21
C ALA A 429 -11.39 19.89 0.31
N TYR A 430 -11.62 19.45 -0.92
CA TYR A 430 -12.50 20.11 -1.89
C TYR A 430 -13.90 19.51 -1.94
N LEU A 431 -14.09 18.26 -1.49
CA LEU A 431 -15.40 17.61 -1.49
C LEU A 431 -16.31 18.10 -0.36
N TRP A 432 -15.77 18.13 0.86
CA TRP A 432 -16.56 18.40 2.08
C TRP A 432 -15.97 19.51 2.96
N GLY A 433 -14.69 19.88 2.72
CA GLY A 433 -14.00 20.91 3.47
C GLY A 433 -14.44 22.32 3.10
N PHE A 434 -13.78 23.30 3.70
CA PHE A 434 -14.06 24.71 3.46
C PHE A 434 -13.73 25.19 2.04
N ARG A 435 -12.94 24.41 1.28
CA ARG A 435 -12.56 24.67 -0.10
C ARG A 435 -13.50 24.07 -1.16
N ARG A 436 -14.61 23.47 -0.76
CA ARG A 436 -15.56 22.82 -1.70
C ARG A 436 -16.11 23.75 -2.79
N HIS A 437 -16.00 25.05 -2.60
CA HIS A 437 -16.43 26.06 -3.57
C HIS A 437 -15.38 26.34 -4.66
N GLU A 438 -14.15 25.88 -4.49
CA GLU A 438 -13.04 26.19 -5.40
C GLU A 438 -12.91 25.20 -6.56
N GLN A 439 -13.16 23.94 -6.31
CA GLN A 439 -13.13 22.90 -7.33
C GLN A 439 -14.51 22.24 -7.42
N GLY A 440 -15.02 22.10 -8.63
CA GLY A 440 -16.36 21.67 -8.94
C GLY A 440 -16.89 20.52 -8.08
N ASN A 441 -18.15 20.31 -8.16
CA ASN A 441 -18.98 19.49 -7.28
C ASN A 441 -18.77 17.98 -7.45
N ASN A 442 -17.51 17.49 -7.49
CA ASN A 442 -17.23 16.06 -7.63
C ASN A 442 -17.71 15.21 -6.44
N PHE A 443 -18.19 15.81 -5.35
CA PHE A 443 -18.87 15.07 -4.29
C PHE A 443 -20.09 14.27 -4.80
N ARG A 444 -20.67 14.66 -5.94
CA ARG A 444 -21.76 13.92 -6.60
C ARG A 444 -21.28 12.64 -7.26
N GLU A 445 -20.01 12.56 -7.61
CA GLU A 445 -19.38 11.39 -8.25
C GLU A 445 -19.14 10.27 -7.24
N VAL A 446 -18.84 10.61 -5.97
CA VAL A 446 -18.53 9.63 -4.94
C VAL A 446 -19.65 8.56 -4.78
N PRO A 447 -20.96 8.88 -4.71
CA PRO A 447 -22.00 7.87 -4.69
C PRO A 447 -22.12 7.04 -5.98
N MET A 448 -21.56 7.49 -7.10
CA MET A 448 -21.61 6.76 -8.37
C MET A 448 -20.72 5.50 -8.38
N PHE A 449 -19.83 5.34 -7.41
CA PHE A 449 -19.14 4.08 -7.19
C PHE A 449 -20.07 2.96 -6.69
N ASP A 450 -21.16 3.28 -5.99
CA ASP A 450 -22.07 2.29 -5.41
C ASP A 450 -22.70 1.34 -6.45
N PRO A 451 -23.20 1.78 -7.62
CA PRO A 451 -23.69 0.86 -8.65
C PRO A 451 -22.58 -0.02 -9.26
N LEU A 452 -21.34 0.48 -9.38
CA LEU A 452 -20.22 -0.28 -9.90
C LEU A 452 -19.79 -1.38 -8.91
N ILE A 453 -19.76 -1.06 -7.61
CA ILE A 453 -19.50 -2.03 -6.55
C ILE A 453 -20.56 -3.15 -6.62
N ARG A 454 -21.85 -2.81 -6.70
CA ARG A 454 -22.92 -3.81 -6.82
C ARG A 454 -22.79 -4.67 -8.07
N GLN A 455 -22.42 -4.07 -9.21
CA GLN A 455 -22.17 -4.83 -10.44
C GLN A 455 -21.03 -5.83 -10.29
N LYS A 456 -19.94 -5.44 -9.62
CA LYS A 456 -18.83 -6.36 -9.31
C LYS A 456 -19.27 -7.46 -8.36
N GLU A 457 -20.03 -7.13 -7.31
CA GLU A 457 -20.55 -8.12 -6.37
C GLU A 457 -21.43 -9.17 -7.06
N GLU A 458 -22.29 -8.78 -7.99
CA GLU A 458 -23.11 -9.77 -8.73
C GLU A 458 -22.24 -10.72 -9.58
N LYS A 459 -21.15 -10.21 -10.21
CA LYS A 459 -20.19 -11.07 -10.90
C LYS A 459 -19.49 -12.03 -9.93
N ILE A 460 -19.05 -11.52 -8.78
CA ILE A 460 -18.41 -12.30 -7.70
C ILE A 460 -19.37 -13.41 -7.23
N PHE A 461 -20.65 -13.09 -6.98
CA PHE A 461 -21.65 -14.07 -6.52
C PHE A 461 -21.96 -15.12 -7.59
N ALA A 462 -21.95 -14.75 -8.85
CA ALA A 462 -22.12 -15.69 -9.96
C ALA A 462 -20.93 -16.64 -10.08
N LEU A 463 -19.71 -16.11 -9.92
CA LEU A 463 -18.48 -16.87 -10.06
C LEU A 463 -18.16 -17.74 -8.82
N ASN A 464 -18.65 -17.38 -7.63
CA ASN A 464 -18.47 -18.14 -6.39
C ASN A 464 -19.37 -19.39 -6.34
N LYS A 465 -19.33 -20.19 -7.41
CA LYS A 465 -20.05 -21.47 -7.53
C LYS A 465 -19.13 -22.48 -8.20
N THR A 466 -19.03 -23.66 -7.64
CA THR A 466 -18.30 -24.75 -8.25
C THR A 466 -19.06 -25.32 -9.44
N ALA A 467 -18.37 -25.59 -10.52
CA ALA A 467 -18.92 -26.22 -11.70
C ALA A 467 -18.75 -27.75 -11.65
N LYS A 468 -19.69 -28.48 -12.23
CA LYS A 468 -19.49 -29.89 -12.56
C LYS A 468 -18.60 -29.93 -13.79
N ARG A 469 -17.43 -30.61 -13.67
CA ARG A 469 -16.42 -30.73 -14.73
C ARG A 469 -16.39 -32.18 -15.27
N SER A 470 -16.04 -32.28 -16.55
CA SER A 470 -15.71 -33.57 -17.16
C SER A 470 -14.19 -33.72 -17.23
N TYR A 471 -13.68 -34.71 -16.52
CA TYR A 471 -12.26 -35.00 -16.46
C TYR A 471 -11.94 -36.19 -17.40
N LYS A 472 -10.80 -36.10 -18.07
CA LYS A 472 -10.29 -37.15 -18.93
C LYS A 472 -8.83 -37.41 -18.65
N LEU A 473 -8.50 -38.63 -18.23
CA LEU A 473 -7.13 -39.09 -18.15
C LEU A 473 -6.83 -39.84 -19.46
N MET A 474 -5.76 -39.50 -20.16
CA MET A 474 -5.36 -40.09 -21.43
C MET A 474 -3.83 -40.17 -21.56
N PRO A 475 -3.27 -41.00 -22.47
CA PRO A 475 -1.85 -40.92 -22.77
C PRO A 475 -1.41 -39.50 -23.17
N ALA A 476 -0.25 -39.07 -22.71
CA ALA A 476 0.26 -37.71 -22.97
C ALA A 476 0.42 -37.44 -24.47
N ASP A 477 0.90 -38.45 -25.25
CA ASP A 477 1.03 -38.34 -26.71
C ASP A 477 -0.30 -38.12 -27.42
N ASP A 478 -1.40 -38.61 -26.88
CA ASP A 478 -2.73 -38.43 -27.44
C ASP A 478 -3.27 -37.04 -27.12
N TRP A 479 -2.94 -36.49 -25.96
CA TRP A 479 -3.24 -35.10 -25.61
C TRP A 479 -2.50 -34.11 -26.50
N GLU A 480 -1.20 -34.31 -26.75
CA GLU A 480 -0.39 -33.47 -27.62
C GLU A 480 -0.95 -33.31 -29.05
N LYS A 481 -1.67 -34.36 -29.54
CA LYS A 481 -2.31 -34.30 -30.87
C LYS A 481 -3.58 -33.49 -30.93
N ILE A 482 -4.27 -33.31 -29.79
CA ILE A 482 -5.60 -32.68 -29.74
C ILE A 482 -5.65 -31.41 -28.90
N LYS A 483 -4.56 -31.11 -28.20
CA LYS A 483 -4.53 -29.88 -27.37
C LYS A 483 -4.82 -28.65 -28.23
N PRO A 484 -5.64 -27.70 -27.75
CA PRO A 484 -5.85 -26.46 -28.45
C PRO A 484 -4.50 -25.78 -28.72
N SER A 485 -4.28 -25.28 -29.93
CA SER A 485 -3.11 -24.42 -30.16
C SER A 485 -3.22 -23.22 -29.22
N GLU A 486 -2.13 -22.89 -28.52
CA GLU A 486 -2.02 -21.57 -27.87
C GLU A 486 -2.11 -20.53 -28.97
N THR A 487 -3.33 -20.15 -29.32
CA THR A 487 -3.54 -18.83 -29.93
C THR A 487 -3.04 -17.86 -28.88
N ALA A 488 -1.83 -17.34 -29.10
CA ALA A 488 -1.28 -16.24 -28.33
C ALA A 488 -2.45 -15.30 -28.03
N LYS A 489 -2.76 -15.07 -26.76
CA LYS A 489 -3.61 -13.96 -26.37
C LYS A 489 -2.92 -12.77 -27.02
N LYS A 490 -3.45 -12.34 -28.18
CA LYS A 490 -3.04 -11.09 -28.78
C LYS A 490 -3.24 -10.10 -27.66
N SER A 491 -2.15 -9.58 -27.10
CA SER A 491 -2.20 -8.29 -26.45
C SER A 491 -3.00 -7.44 -27.41
N GLU A 492 -4.14 -6.90 -26.98
CA GLU A 492 -4.85 -5.92 -27.78
C GLU A 492 -3.79 -4.90 -28.16
N ALA A 493 -3.44 -4.90 -29.44
CA ALA A 493 -2.46 -3.97 -29.96
C ALA A 493 -2.99 -2.60 -29.57
N ILE A 494 -2.21 -1.89 -28.78
CA ILE A 494 -2.47 -0.48 -28.47
C ILE A 494 -2.73 0.14 -29.83
N ALA A 495 -3.95 0.62 -30.06
CA ALA A 495 -4.34 1.22 -31.31
C ALA A 495 -3.26 2.25 -31.67
N GLU A 496 -2.64 2.11 -32.84
CA GLU A 496 -1.62 3.05 -33.30
C GLU A 496 -2.16 4.46 -33.08
N ALA A 497 -1.49 5.20 -32.20
CA ALA A 497 -1.88 6.56 -31.90
C ALA A 497 -1.85 7.34 -33.20
N LYS A 498 -2.99 7.93 -33.56
CA LYS A 498 -3.05 8.80 -34.76
C LYS A 498 -1.91 9.80 -34.67
N PRO A 499 -1.16 10.03 -35.78
CA PRO A 499 -0.03 10.94 -35.74
C PRO A 499 -0.48 12.30 -35.21
N PHE A 500 0.13 12.70 -34.10
CA PHE A 500 -0.16 13.96 -33.44
C PHE A 500 0.37 15.11 -34.32
N LYS A 501 -0.41 16.13 -34.49
CA LYS A 501 0.06 17.35 -35.15
C LYS A 501 1.03 18.06 -34.22
N THR A 502 2.30 18.13 -34.61
CA THR A 502 3.31 18.92 -33.90
C THR A 502 2.80 20.34 -33.65
N GLN A 503 2.73 20.75 -32.39
CA GLN A 503 2.41 22.14 -32.05
C GLN A 503 3.67 22.99 -32.23
N PRO A 504 3.58 24.21 -32.71
CA PRO A 504 4.72 25.11 -32.71
C PRO A 504 5.15 25.39 -31.27
N LEU A 505 6.45 25.51 -31.06
CA LEU A 505 6.99 25.91 -29.76
C LEU A 505 6.36 27.22 -29.31
N PRO A 506 5.92 27.35 -28.03
CA PRO A 506 5.56 28.64 -27.49
C PRO A 506 6.78 29.58 -27.53
N ARG A 507 6.53 30.85 -27.67
CA ARG A 507 7.58 31.86 -27.62
C ARG A 507 8.01 32.05 -26.16
N PHE A 508 9.31 32.00 -25.91
CA PHE A 508 9.92 32.30 -24.61
C PHE A 508 10.77 33.57 -24.72
N ASP A 509 10.74 34.40 -23.69
CA ASP A 509 11.70 35.47 -23.49
C ASP A 509 12.82 34.91 -22.62
N LEU A 510 14.01 34.74 -23.21
CA LEU A 510 15.14 34.08 -22.58
C LEU A 510 16.16 35.09 -22.10
N GLY A 511 16.89 34.74 -21.03
CA GLY A 511 18.08 35.44 -20.62
C GLY A 511 19.19 35.32 -21.67
N GLU A 512 20.15 36.26 -21.66
CA GLU A 512 21.30 36.24 -22.57
C GLU A 512 22.11 34.94 -22.40
N GLY A 513 22.47 34.30 -23.51
CA GLY A 513 23.22 33.04 -23.53
C GLY A 513 22.41 31.78 -23.32
N LEU A 514 21.09 31.87 -23.21
CA LEU A 514 20.19 30.72 -23.06
C LEU A 514 19.42 30.44 -24.34
N GLU A 515 19.17 29.16 -24.62
CA GLU A 515 18.25 28.70 -25.64
C GLU A 515 17.26 27.68 -25.08
N VAL A 516 16.13 27.51 -25.74
CA VAL A 516 15.09 26.55 -25.39
C VAL A 516 14.74 25.69 -26.60
N ASN A 517 14.76 24.40 -26.44
CA ASN A 517 14.27 23.43 -27.43
C ASN A 517 13.17 22.54 -26.85
N LEU A 518 12.45 21.85 -27.74
CA LEU A 518 11.45 20.88 -27.34
C LEU A 518 12.08 19.51 -27.19
N PHE A 519 12.26 19.05 -25.93
CA PHE A 519 12.87 17.76 -25.67
C PHE A 519 11.93 16.58 -26.00
N ALA A 520 10.66 16.65 -25.58
CA ALA A 520 9.69 15.58 -25.84
C ALA A 520 8.25 16.10 -25.87
N GLN A 521 7.41 15.45 -26.68
CA GLN A 521 5.97 15.70 -26.77
C GLN A 521 5.23 14.40 -27.11
N ASN A 522 3.91 14.42 -27.11
CA ASN A 522 3.09 13.30 -27.54
C ASN A 522 3.48 12.88 -28.99
N PRO A 523 3.68 11.55 -29.30
CA PRO A 523 3.24 10.41 -28.48
C PRO A 523 4.24 9.92 -27.43
N HIS A 524 5.46 10.45 -27.39
CA HIS A 524 6.48 10.00 -26.43
C HIS A 524 6.14 10.35 -24.99
N LEU A 525 5.42 11.43 -24.78
CA LEU A 525 5.06 11.95 -23.46
C LEU A 525 3.69 12.61 -23.47
N ALA A 526 2.85 12.32 -22.48
CA ALA A 526 1.58 13.00 -22.24
C ALA A 526 1.41 13.30 -20.74
N LYS A 527 0.88 14.47 -20.39
CA LYS A 527 0.57 14.92 -19.04
C LYS A 527 1.67 14.62 -18.00
N PRO A 528 2.88 15.17 -18.15
CA PRO A 528 3.93 15.02 -17.14
C PRO A 528 3.52 15.70 -15.82
N ILE A 529 3.76 15.03 -14.70
CA ILE A 529 3.49 15.55 -13.35
C ILE A 529 4.79 15.93 -12.67
N GLN A 530 5.77 15.03 -12.70
CA GLN A 530 7.12 15.25 -12.16
C GLN A 530 8.15 14.50 -12.99
N MET A 531 9.38 14.97 -12.98
CA MET A 531 10.49 14.37 -13.69
C MET A 531 11.80 14.49 -12.91
N ASN A 532 12.70 13.54 -13.16
CA ASN A 532 14.08 13.56 -12.66
C ASN A 532 15.01 12.81 -13.62
N PHE A 533 16.30 13.13 -13.57
CA PHE A 533 17.31 12.44 -14.36
C PHE A 533 17.96 11.32 -13.55
N ASP A 534 18.33 10.25 -14.22
CA ASP A 534 19.22 9.24 -13.63
C ASP A 534 20.70 9.54 -13.92
N ALA A 535 21.59 8.74 -13.34
CA ALA A 535 23.04 8.89 -13.52
C ALA A 535 23.56 8.66 -14.96
N LYS A 536 22.69 8.19 -15.86
CA LYS A 536 22.98 8.00 -17.28
C LYS A 536 22.45 9.15 -18.15
N GLY A 537 21.86 10.17 -17.53
CA GLY A 537 21.24 11.29 -18.24
C GLY A 537 19.86 10.99 -18.84
N ARG A 538 19.24 9.84 -18.53
CA ARG A 538 17.91 9.54 -19.00
C ARG A 538 16.86 10.28 -18.18
N LEU A 539 15.87 10.84 -18.83
CA LEU A 539 14.78 11.56 -18.17
C LEU A 539 13.65 10.58 -17.77
N TRP A 540 13.42 10.48 -16.47
CA TRP A 540 12.32 9.71 -15.90
C TRP A 540 11.14 10.61 -15.59
N VAL A 541 9.96 10.24 -16.07
CA VAL A 541 8.76 11.08 -15.99
C VAL A 541 7.61 10.30 -15.35
N ALA A 542 7.03 10.85 -14.31
CA ALA A 542 5.72 10.45 -13.81
C ALA A 542 4.65 11.12 -14.66
N SER A 543 3.81 10.32 -15.34
CA SER A 543 2.76 10.79 -16.23
C SER A 543 1.40 10.35 -15.74
N SER A 544 0.43 11.27 -15.60
CA SER A 544 -0.91 10.96 -15.12
C SER A 544 -2.01 11.55 -15.96
N GLU A 545 -2.78 10.67 -16.59
CA GLU A 545 -4.03 11.02 -17.28
C GLU A 545 -5.24 11.08 -16.31
N VAL A 546 -5.13 10.37 -15.19
CA VAL A 546 -6.19 10.28 -14.17
C VAL A 546 -6.27 11.54 -13.32
N TYR A 547 -5.15 12.24 -13.11
CA TYR A 547 -5.11 13.46 -12.32
C TYR A 547 -6.20 14.48 -12.75
N PRO A 548 -6.96 15.13 -11.82
CA PRO A 548 -6.70 15.23 -10.37
C PRO A 548 -7.41 14.17 -9.51
N GLN A 549 -8.29 13.35 -10.02
CA GLN A 549 -8.94 12.26 -9.29
C GLN A 549 -9.39 11.16 -10.25
N ILE A 550 -9.48 9.94 -9.70
CA ILE A 550 -10.09 8.83 -10.43
C ILE A 550 -11.61 9.01 -10.46
N LEU A 551 -12.20 8.88 -11.64
CA LEU A 551 -13.64 8.95 -11.83
C LEU A 551 -14.28 7.56 -11.65
N PRO A 552 -15.57 7.48 -11.25
CA PRO A 552 -16.29 6.21 -11.21
C PRO A 552 -16.24 5.47 -12.55
N GLY A 553 -15.68 4.26 -12.53
CA GLY A 553 -15.50 3.43 -13.74
C GLY A 553 -14.22 3.70 -14.55
N GLN A 554 -13.43 4.69 -14.19
CA GLN A 554 -12.11 4.92 -14.77
C GLN A 554 -11.11 3.91 -14.18
N MET A 555 -10.17 3.47 -15.00
CA MET A 555 -9.05 2.65 -14.58
C MET A 555 -7.83 3.51 -14.25
N ALA A 556 -7.03 3.07 -13.29
CA ALA A 556 -5.73 3.68 -12.99
C ALA A 556 -4.71 3.22 -14.05
N THR A 557 -4.44 4.08 -15.03
CA THR A 557 -3.58 3.78 -16.20
C THR A 557 -2.33 4.64 -16.28
N ASP A 558 -2.04 5.37 -15.22
CA ASP A 558 -0.90 6.28 -15.14
C ASP A 558 0.43 5.52 -15.20
N LYS A 559 1.49 6.20 -15.60
CA LYS A 559 2.74 5.56 -16.03
C LYS A 559 3.98 6.26 -15.47
N VAL A 560 5.06 5.49 -15.41
CA VAL A 560 6.44 6.00 -15.41
C VAL A 560 7.01 5.76 -16.80
N ILE A 561 7.55 6.81 -17.38
CA ILE A 561 8.13 6.82 -18.74
C ILE A 561 9.61 7.19 -18.62
N ILE A 562 10.46 6.51 -19.37
CA ILE A 562 11.87 6.86 -19.56
C ILE A 562 12.03 7.45 -20.95
N LEU A 563 12.58 8.65 -21.04
CA LEU A 563 12.90 9.33 -22.29
C LEU A 563 14.43 9.39 -22.46
N GLU A 564 14.88 9.05 -23.64
CA GLU A 564 16.30 9.01 -23.99
C GLU A 564 16.54 9.82 -25.27
N ASP A 565 17.54 10.70 -25.26
CA ASP A 565 18.16 11.30 -26.42
C ASP A 565 19.38 10.45 -26.74
N THR A 566 19.30 9.64 -27.81
CA THR A 566 20.36 8.67 -28.13
C THR A 566 21.38 9.20 -29.13
N ASN A 567 21.11 10.37 -29.70
CA ASN A 567 21.93 11.00 -30.74
C ASN A 567 22.51 12.37 -30.32
N ASP A 568 22.24 12.83 -29.07
CA ASP A 568 22.69 14.10 -28.50
C ASP A 568 22.22 15.35 -29.27
N ASP A 569 21.01 15.31 -29.85
CA ASP A 569 20.44 16.48 -30.57
C ASP A 569 19.55 17.36 -29.67
N GLY A 570 19.40 17.01 -28.41
CA GLY A 570 18.55 17.71 -27.44
C GLY A 570 17.06 17.36 -27.54
N GLN A 571 16.72 16.29 -28.25
CA GLN A 571 15.35 15.78 -28.36
C GLN A 571 15.33 14.29 -28.05
N ALA A 572 14.33 13.85 -27.31
CA ALA A 572 14.14 12.43 -27.02
C ALA A 572 13.67 11.69 -28.28
N ASP A 573 14.45 10.73 -28.73
CA ASP A 573 14.15 9.85 -29.85
C ASP A 573 13.67 8.46 -29.40
N LYS A 574 13.78 8.15 -28.11
CA LYS A 574 13.30 6.90 -27.53
C LYS A 574 12.45 7.14 -26.29
N SER A 575 11.32 6.45 -26.23
CA SER A 575 10.40 6.46 -25.09
C SER A 575 10.08 5.02 -24.65
N THR A 576 10.27 4.72 -23.37
CA THR A 576 9.98 3.41 -22.78
C THR A 576 8.98 3.57 -21.66
N VAL A 577 7.87 2.84 -21.68
CA VAL A 577 6.97 2.72 -20.54
C VAL A 577 7.60 1.75 -19.56
N PHE A 578 8.22 2.30 -18.51
CA PHE A 578 8.90 1.51 -17.48
C PHE A 578 7.93 0.83 -16.53
N ALA A 579 6.84 1.51 -16.17
CA ALA A 579 5.78 0.95 -15.34
C ALA A 579 4.44 1.59 -15.70
N ASP A 580 3.36 0.84 -15.57
CA ASP A 580 1.98 1.26 -15.78
C ASP A 580 1.08 0.88 -14.60
N ASN A 581 -0.24 1.09 -14.76
CA ASN A 581 -1.25 0.81 -13.74
C ASN A 581 -0.94 1.51 -12.39
N LEU A 582 -0.46 2.75 -12.49
CA LEU A 582 -0.25 3.65 -11.37
C LEU A 582 -1.47 4.57 -11.17
N LEU A 583 -1.63 5.10 -9.99
CA LEU A 583 -2.71 6.04 -9.66
C LEU A 583 -2.12 7.38 -9.22
N ILE A 584 -2.15 8.34 -10.11
CA ILE A 584 -1.68 9.72 -9.86
C ILE A 584 -0.29 9.71 -9.20
N PRO A 585 0.76 9.27 -9.93
CA PRO A 585 2.13 9.35 -9.45
C PRO A 585 2.55 10.82 -9.38
N THR A 586 2.78 11.33 -8.17
CA THR A 586 3.09 12.73 -7.90
C THR A 586 4.54 12.98 -7.55
N GLY A 587 5.33 11.95 -7.39
CA GLY A 587 6.75 12.02 -7.09
C GLY A 587 7.53 10.94 -7.80
N ILE A 588 8.74 11.27 -8.27
CA ILE A 588 9.63 10.33 -8.92
C ILE A 588 11.09 10.62 -8.60
N GLU A 589 11.88 9.59 -8.27
CA GLU A 589 13.32 9.72 -8.07
C GLU A 589 14.03 8.40 -8.40
N PRO A 590 14.88 8.35 -9.44
CA PRO A 590 15.70 7.18 -9.74
C PRO A 590 16.71 6.88 -8.62
N GLY A 591 16.88 5.59 -8.31
CA GLY A 591 17.83 5.16 -7.28
C GLY A 591 17.71 3.68 -6.94
N ASP A 592 18.72 3.14 -6.26
CA ASP A 592 18.77 1.75 -5.76
C ASP A 592 18.52 0.68 -6.84
N GLY A 593 18.90 0.99 -8.09
CA GLY A 593 18.72 0.09 -9.24
C GLY A 593 17.30 0.04 -9.78
N GLY A 594 16.50 1.07 -9.53
CA GLY A 594 15.13 1.24 -9.98
C GLY A 594 14.68 2.69 -9.85
N VAL A 595 13.43 2.90 -9.49
CA VAL A 595 12.84 4.23 -9.28
C VAL A 595 11.90 4.24 -8.08
N TYR A 596 12.01 5.27 -7.24
CA TYR A 596 11.03 5.58 -6.21
C TYR A 596 9.90 6.39 -6.81
N VAL A 597 8.66 5.98 -6.51
CA VAL A 597 7.45 6.63 -7.03
C VAL A 597 6.51 6.92 -5.88
N GLY A 598 6.20 8.21 -5.71
CA GLY A 598 5.15 8.65 -4.80
C GLY A 598 3.79 8.59 -5.47
N GLN A 599 2.88 7.79 -4.95
CA GLN A 599 1.47 7.82 -5.34
C GLN A 599 0.60 7.76 -4.07
N SER A 600 -0.67 8.11 -4.21
CA SER A 600 -1.62 7.93 -3.09
C SER A 600 -1.92 6.43 -2.93
N THR A 601 -1.70 5.79 -1.84
CA THR A 601 -1.34 6.15 -0.47
C THR A 601 0.06 5.63 -0.09
N GLU A 602 0.96 5.50 -1.07
CA GLU A 602 2.18 4.72 -0.95
C GLU A 602 3.39 5.40 -1.57
N LEU A 603 4.55 5.12 -1.00
CA LEU A 603 5.84 5.23 -1.66
C LEU A 603 6.22 3.86 -2.20
N LEU A 604 6.36 3.75 -3.50
CA LEU A 604 6.77 2.53 -4.20
C LEU A 604 8.24 2.57 -4.54
N HIS A 605 8.84 1.40 -4.68
CA HIS A 605 10.11 1.21 -5.41
C HIS A 605 9.89 0.17 -6.50
N LEU A 606 10.15 0.54 -7.74
CA LEU A 606 9.92 -0.25 -8.93
C LEU A 606 11.26 -0.62 -9.55
N LYS A 607 11.46 -1.89 -9.90
CA LYS A 607 12.70 -2.40 -10.53
C LYS A 607 12.39 -3.22 -11.76
N ASP A 608 13.27 -3.11 -12.72
CA ASP A 608 13.49 -4.07 -13.80
C ASP A 608 14.57 -5.06 -13.32
N THR A 609 14.19 -6.33 -13.09
CA THR A 609 15.13 -7.35 -12.56
C THR A 609 15.64 -8.29 -13.65
N ASP A 610 15.03 -8.29 -14.85
CA ASP A 610 15.42 -9.12 -15.98
C ASP A 610 16.08 -8.35 -17.15
N GLY A 611 16.07 -7.01 -17.08
CA GLY A 611 16.77 -6.13 -18.01
C GLY A 611 16.00 -5.85 -19.32
N ASP A 612 14.68 -6.08 -19.34
CA ASP A 612 13.84 -5.84 -20.52
C ASP A 612 13.37 -4.37 -20.67
N GLY A 613 13.69 -3.52 -19.67
CA GLY A 613 13.30 -2.11 -19.64
C GLY A 613 11.95 -1.84 -19.00
N VAL A 614 11.27 -2.86 -18.47
CA VAL A 614 9.97 -2.75 -17.81
C VAL A 614 10.08 -3.27 -16.37
N ALA A 615 9.49 -2.56 -15.43
CA ALA A 615 9.51 -2.98 -14.03
C ALA A 615 8.72 -4.27 -13.81
N ASP A 616 9.38 -5.29 -13.27
CA ASP A 616 8.83 -6.58 -12.90
C ASP A 616 8.83 -6.84 -11.38
N ASP A 617 9.50 -5.97 -10.60
CA ASP A 617 9.43 -5.97 -9.13
C ASP A 617 8.82 -4.65 -8.66
N ARG A 618 7.68 -4.77 -7.96
CA ARG A 618 6.94 -3.63 -7.39
C ARG A 618 6.84 -3.79 -5.88
N ARG A 619 7.58 -2.98 -5.16
CA ARG A 619 7.62 -3.00 -3.70
C ARG A 619 6.97 -1.76 -3.13
N VAL A 620 6.05 -1.95 -2.17
CA VAL A 620 5.60 -0.87 -1.28
C VAL A 620 6.69 -0.65 -0.23
N VAL A 621 7.32 0.52 -0.25
CA VAL A 621 8.37 0.90 0.70
C VAL A 621 7.74 1.45 1.97
N MET A 622 6.73 2.30 1.81
CA MET A 622 5.95 2.89 2.88
C MET A 622 4.50 3.10 2.46
N SER A 623 3.58 3.02 3.42
CA SER A 623 2.16 3.28 3.22
C SER A 623 1.59 4.17 4.32
N GLY A 624 0.39 4.71 4.10
CA GLY A 624 -0.30 5.54 5.07
C GLY A 624 -0.30 7.03 4.74
N PHE A 625 0.09 7.41 3.50
CA PHE A 625 -0.07 8.76 3.00
C PHE A 625 -1.54 9.07 2.73
N GLY A 626 -1.91 10.35 2.94
CA GLY A 626 -3.29 10.82 2.79
C GLY A 626 -3.75 10.94 1.34
N THR A 627 -5.05 11.15 1.15
CA THR A 627 -5.71 11.35 -0.16
C THR A 627 -6.44 12.70 -0.22
N GLU A 628 -6.28 13.53 0.78
CA GLU A 628 -7.11 14.71 1.03
C GLU A 628 -6.94 15.80 -0.03
N ASP A 629 -5.77 15.85 -0.68
CA ASP A 629 -5.45 16.80 -1.74
C ASP A 629 -4.45 16.17 -2.71
N THR A 630 -4.90 15.72 -3.88
CA THR A 630 -4.03 15.06 -4.88
C THR A 630 -3.03 16.00 -5.54
N HIS A 631 -3.20 17.32 -5.39
CA HIS A 631 -2.23 18.30 -5.89
C HIS A 631 -0.91 18.26 -5.11
N HIS A 632 -0.95 17.73 -3.88
CA HIS A 632 0.13 17.85 -2.91
C HIS A 632 0.35 16.61 -2.07
N ILE A 633 0.15 15.40 -2.59
CA ILE A 633 0.23 14.17 -1.79
C ILE A 633 1.68 13.94 -1.33
N LEU A 634 2.42 13.20 -2.09
CA LEU A 634 3.81 12.80 -1.86
C LEU A 634 4.60 13.20 -3.09
N HIS A 635 5.39 14.24 -2.99
CA HIS A 635 6.05 14.83 -4.16
C HIS A 635 7.46 15.32 -3.85
N THR A 636 8.15 15.84 -4.84
CA THR A 636 9.50 16.42 -4.72
C THR A 636 10.47 15.43 -4.08
N LEU A 637 10.48 14.18 -4.62
CA LEU A 637 11.45 13.19 -4.18
C LEU A 637 12.85 13.61 -4.62
N ARG A 638 13.83 13.50 -3.70
CA ARG A 638 15.22 13.89 -3.96
C ARG A 638 16.19 13.19 -3.01
N TRP A 639 17.31 12.74 -3.53
CA TRP A 639 18.41 12.27 -2.71
C TRP A 639 19.15 13.41 -2.02
N GLY A 640 19.33 13.29 -0.71
CA GLY A 640 20.22 14.16 0.05
C GLY A 640 21.66 13.64 0.01
N PHE A 641 22.64 14.53 0.29
CA PHE A 641 24.06 14.16 0.37
C PHE A 641 24.38 13.14 1.48
N ASP A 642 23.45 12.97 2.43
CA ASP A 642 23.54 11.96 3.51
C ASP A 642 23.03 10.57 3.08
N GLY A 643 22.70 10.39 1.80
CA GLY A 643 22.18 9.14 1.24
C GLY A 643 20.76 8.79 1.72
N ARG A 644 19.98 9.79 2.13
CA ARG A 644 18.57 9.65 2.45
C ARG A 644 17.70 10.20 1.33
N LEU A 645 16.56 9.59 1.14
CA LEU A 645 15.53 10.07 0.23
C LEU A 645 14.65 11.09 0.97
N TYR A 646 14.54 12.29 0.45
CA TYR A 646 13.70 13.36 0.96
C TYR A 646 12.46 13.52 0.09
N PHE A 647 11.35 13.90 0.70
CA PHE A 647 10.09 14.15 -0.01
C PHE A 647 9.16 15.04 0.80
N ASN A 648 8.24 15.71 0.11
CA ASN A 648 7.37 16.72 0.68
C ASN A 648 5.92 16.26 0.70
N GLN A 649 5.15 16.78 1.64
CA GLN A 649 3.69 16.80 1.63
C GLN A 649 3.17 18.17 2.05
N SER A 650 1.93 18.55 1.67
CA SER A 650 1.39 19.86 2.01
C SER A 650 0.28 19.84 3.05
N ILE A 651 -0.23 21.03 3.36
CA ILE A 651 -1.05 21.36 4.53
C ILE A 651 -2.27 20.45 4.76
N TYR A 652 -2.89 19.92 3.69
CA TYR A 652 -4.11 19.15 3.84
C TYR A 652 -3.88 17.65 3.98
N ILE A 653 -2.65 17.18 3.74
CA ILE A 653 -2.33 15.75 3.76
C ILE A 653 -2.18 15.25 5.20
N ARG A 654 -2.77 14.09 5.45
CA ARG A 654 -2.73 13.35 6.72
C ARG A 654 -1.97 12.06 6.52
N THR A 655 -0.76 12.01 6.99
CA THR A 655 0.07 10.80 6.91
C THR A 655 0.14 10.12 8.26
N HIS A 656 -0.22 8.83 8.28
CA HIS A 656 -0.12 7.96 9.42
C HIS A 656 0.62 6.70 8.99
N MET A 657 1.91 6.68 9.21
CA MET A 657 2.83 5.69 8.66
C MET A 657 3.28 4.73 9.74
N GLU A 658 3.03 3.45 9.56
CA GLU A 658 3.65 2.38 10.35
C GLU A 658 5.02 2.06 9.74
N THR A 659 6.05 2.02 10.57
CA THR A 659 7.41 1.59 10.18
C THR A 659 7.90 0.52 11.15
N PRO A 660 8.90 -0.28 10.80
CA PRO A 660 9.47 -1.23 11.73
C PRO A 660 10.06 -0.61 13.01
N HIS A 661 10.21 0.70 13.05
CA HIS A 661 10.79 1.46 14.17
C HIS A 661 9.73 2.13 15.04
N GLU A 662 8.73 2.75 14.44
CA GLU A 662 7.73 3.58 15.12
C GLU A 662 6.55 3.90 14.20
N VAL A 663 5.51 4.50 14.75
CA VAL A 663 4.44 5.13 13.97
C VAL A 663 4.71 6.63 13.87
N LEU A 664 4.82 7.11 12.65
CA LEU A 664 5.02 8.52 12.34
C LEU A 664 3.70 9.16 11.89
N ARG A 665 3.42 10.37 12.42
CA ARG A 665 2.21 11.12 12.08
C ARG A 665 2.57 12.56 11.70
N LEU A 666 2.13 12.97 10.52
CA LEU A 666 2.24 14.35 10.05
C LEU A 666 0.90 14.77 9.43
N GLU A 667 0.23 15.68 10.12
CA GLU A 667 -1.13 16.13 9.78
C GLU A 667 -1.15 17.52 9.14
N SER A 668 -0.07 17.90 8.47
CA SER A 668 0.06 19.18 7.77
C SER A 668 1.23 19.12 6.79
N GLY A 669 1.62 20.25 6.23
CA GLY A 669 2.81 20.37 5.39
C GLY A 669 4.10 20.02 6.14
N GLY A 670 5.08 19.56 5.39
CA GLY A 670 6.41 19.24 5.89
C GLY A 670 7.27 18.46 4.91
N VAL A 671 8.48 18.23 5.34
CA VAL A 671 9.48 17.45 4.59
C VAL A 671 9.81 16.18 5.39
N TRP A 672 9.78 15.07 4.74
CA TRP A 672 10.19 13.78 5.22
C TRP A 672 11.60 13.45 4.79
N ARG A 673 12.26 12.56 5.51
CA ARG A 673 13.47 11.88 5.05
C ARG A 673 13.44 10.41 5.42
N LEU A 674 13.89 9.58 4.50
CA LEU A 674 13.90 8.12 4.61
C LEU A 674 15.29 7.59 4.32
N ARG A 675 15.77 6.66 5.13
CA ARG A 675 16.91 5.82 4.82
C ARG A 675 16.42 4.46 4.31
N PRO A 676 16.43 4.20 2.99
CA PRO A 676 15.77 3.02 2.41
C PRO A 676 16.29 1.68 2.94
N GLU A 677 17.60 1.57 3.22
CA GLU A 677 18.21 0.32 3.65
C GLU A 677 17.78 -0.12 5.05
N THR A 678 17.33 0.81 5.88
CA THR A 678 16.89 0.57 7.25
C THR A 678 15.40 0.79 7.44
N LEU A 679 14.73 1.35 6.43
CA LEU A 679 13.36 1.86 6.49
C LEU A 679 13.13 2.85 7.64
N LYS A 680 14.19 3.51 8.09
CA LYS A 680 14.07 4.56 9.11
C LYS A 680 13.62 5.85 8.45
N ALA A 681 12.37 6.21 8.69
CA ALA A 681 11.79 7.48 8.28
C ALA A 681 11.82 8.48 9.44
N GLU A 682 11.88 9.76 9.10
CA GLU A 682 11.85 10.87 10.06
C GLU A 682 11.12 12.05 9.42
N ILE A 683 10.46 12.85 10.23
CA ILE A 683 9.94 14.15 9.79
C ILE A 683 11.10 15.14 9.92
N PHE A 684 11.69 15.52 8.77
CA PHE A 684 12.84 16.40 8.71
C PHE A 684 12.51 17.81 9.21
N LEU A 685 11.38 18.36 8.77
CA LEU A 685 10.80 19.59 9.29
C LEU A 685 9.27 19.55 9.13
N ARG A 686 8.58 20.40 9.89
CA ARG A 686 7.12 20.52 9.89
C ARG A 686 6.69 21.89 9.43
N GLY A 687 5.51 21.97 8.81
CA GLY A 687 4.89 23.24 8.42
C GLY A 687 5.06 23.55 6.95
N PHE A 688 5.06 24.83 6.65
CA PHE A 688 4.75 25.40 5.34
C PHE A 688 3.30 25.09 4.91
N CYS A 689 2.78 25.85 3.96
CA CYS A 689 1.46 25.60 3.39
C CYS A 689 1.56 24.59 2.26
N ASN A 690 2.37 24.89 1.27
CA ASN A 690 2.62 24.05 0.09
C ASN A 690 4.13 23.95 -0.18
N PRO A 691 4.89 23.16 0.60
CA PRO A 691 6.33 23.04 0.41
C PRO A 691 6.64 22.28 -0.88
N TRP A 692 6.73 22.96 -2.01
CA TRP A 692 6.87 22.33 -3.33
C TRP A 692 8.30 22.11 -3.77
N GLY A 693 9.23 23.00 -3.44
CA GLY A 693 10.64 22.83 -3.75
C GLY A 693 11.41 22.41 -2.51
N HIS A 694 12.37 21.52 -2.66
CA HIS A 694 13.34 21.18 -1.64
C HIS A 694 14.67 20.82 -2.33
N HIS A 695 15.73 21.51 -1.96
CA HIS A 695 17.05 21.28 -2.53
C HIS A 695 18.16 21.63 -1.53
N TYR A 696 19.39 21.26 -1.87
CA TYR A 696 20.58 21.50 -1.07
C TYR A 696 21.61 22.31 -1.88
N ASP A 697 22.30 23.22 -1.21
CA ASP A 697 23.50 23.82 -1.76
C ASP A 697 24.72 22.87 -1.69
N GLU A 698 25.87 23.33 -2.10
CA GLU A 698 27.12 22.56 -2.09
C GLU A 698 27.62 22.21 -0.69
N PHE A 699 27.17 22.92 0.33
CA PHE A 699 27.50 22.69 1.73
C PHE A 699 26.51 21.78 2.44
N GLY A 700 25.48 21.31 1.73
CA GLY A 700 24.39 20.49 2.28
C GLY A 700 23.37 21.27 3.09
N GLN A 701 23.32 22.61 2.96
CA GLN A 701 22.27 23.42 3.55
C GLN A 701 20.96 23.19 2.79
N SER A 702 19.88 22.99 3.51
CA SER A 702 18.57 22.70 2.96
C SER A 702 17.78 23.98 2.71
N PHE A 703 17.16 24.06 1.53
CA PHE A 703 16.26 25.14 1.14
C PHE A 703 14.91 24.61 0.72
N VAL A 704 13.85 25.34 1.05
CA VAL A 704 12.46 24.97 0.77
C VAL A 704 11.73 26.15 0.18
N THR A 705 10.93 25.92 -0.87
CA THR A 705 9.98 26.90 -1.39
C THR A 705 8.57 26.61 -0.86
N ASP A 706 7.74 27.65 -0.76
CA ASP A 706 6.33 27.51 -0.38
C ASP A 706 5.44 28.08 -1.49
N GLY A 707 4.68 27.20 -2.15
CA GLY A 707 3.71 27.57 -3.18
C GLY A 707 2.50 28.34 -2.66
N ALA A 708 2.55 28.91 -1.46
CA ALA A 708 1.47 29.68 -0.87
C ALA A 708 1.96 31.02 -0.29
N GLY A 709 1.55 32.10 -0.91
CA GLY A 709 1.46 33.38 -0.26
C GLY A 709 2.74 34.19 -0.09
N GLY A 710 3.62 34.26 -1.06
CA GLY A 710 4.65 35.30 -1.12
C GLY A 710 5.77 35.15 -0.10
N GLN A 711 6.18 33.92 0.20
CA GLN A 711 7.17 33.65 1.25
C GLN A 711 8.60 33.47 0.72
N GLY A 712 8.76 33.29 -0.58
CA GLY A 712 10.07 33.13 -1.20
C GLY A 712 10.77 31.82 -0.84
N LEU A 713 12.10 31.82 -0.99
CA LEU A 713 12.99 30.73 -0.65
C LEU A 713 13.38 30.81 0.84
N SER A 714 13.20 29.73 1.57
CA SER A 714 13.44 29.65 3.01
C SER A 714 14.47 28.57 3.35
N TYR A 715 15.25 28.75 4.41
CA TYR A 715 16.08 27.70 4.97
C TYR A 715 15.21 26.57 5.51
N GLY A 716 15.58 25.31 5.18
CA GLY A 716 14.99 24.10 5.73
C GLY A 716 15.77 23.62 6.94
N VAL A 717 15.40 24.07 8.15
CA VAL A 717 16.13 23.72 9.37
C VAL A 717 15.65 22.39 9.92
N PRO A 718 16.55 21.39 10.14
CA PRO A 718 16.19 20.09 10.70
C PRO A 718 15.44 20.23 12.05
N GLY A 719 14.31 19.54 12.19
CA GLY A 719 13.50 19.55 13.42
C GLY A 719 12.68 20.83 13.63
N ALA A 720 12.78 21.82 12.75
CA ALA A 720 12.02 23.05 12.88
C ALA A 720 10.53 22.83 12.60
N MET A 721 9.72 23.70 13.21
CA MET A 721 8.29 23.82 12.94
C MET A 721 8.00 25.20 12.36
N TYR A 722 7.57 25.24 11.11
CA TYR A 722 7.13 26.41 10.39
C TYR A 722 5.61 26.55 10.49
N PHE A 723 5.12 27.78 10.47
CA PHE A 723 3.67 28.00 10.41
C PHE A 723 3.09 27.53 9.06
N THR A 724 1.92 26.95 9.11
CA THR A 724 1.24 26.37 7.95
C THR A 724 0.35 27.36 7.18
N TYR A 725 0.12 28.55 7.73
CA TYR A 725 -0.71 29.56 7.06
C TYR A 725 0.07 30.34 6.01
N ALA A 726 -0.56 30.55 4.87
CA ALA A 726 -0.12 31.59 3.95
C ALA A 726 -0.01 32.93 4.68
N ARG A 727 1.07 33.65 4.46
CA ARG A 727 1.38 34.96 5.14
C ARG A 727 1.72 34.85 6.63
N ALA A 728 1.88 33.71 7.20
CA ALA A 728 2.37 33.58 8.56
C ALA A 728 3.83 34.02 8.66
N PRO A 729 4.27 34.57 9.82
CA PRO A 729 5.69 34.82 10.02
C PRO A 729 6.53 33.58 9.85
N ARG A 730 7.69 33.72 9.22
CA ARG A 730 8.64 32.59 9.10
C ARG A 730 9.58 32.58 10.30
N LEU A 731 10.15 31.40 10.57
CA LEU A 731 11.16 31.27 11.63
C LEU A 731 12.43 32.05 11.31
N LEU A 732 12.79 32.11 10.05
CA LEU A 732 13.89 32.90 9.51
C LEU A 732 13.36 33.75 8.36
N ASP A 733 14.08 34.82 8.06
CA ASP A 733 13.79 35.65 6.89
C ASP A 733 13.96 34.82 5.60
N SER A 734 13.24 35.22 4.54
CA SER A 734 13.44 34.63 3.23
C SER A 734 14.85 34.86 2.71
N VAL A 735 15.46 33.85 2.10
CA VAL A 735 16.78 33.98 1.46
C VAL A 735 16.68 34.79 0.16
N SER A 736 15.57 34.61 -0.58
CA SER A 736 15.34 35.32 -1.83
C SER A 736 14.95 36.78 -1.61
N PRO A 737 15.37 37.72 -2.46
CA PRO A 737 14.92 39.10 -2.40
C PRO A 737 13.44 39.20 -2.82
N GLY A 738 12.71 40.07 -2.14
CA GLY A 738 11.33 40.42 -2.51
C GLY A 738 10.29 39.39 -2.03
N ARG A 739 9.05 39.60 -2.48
CA ARG A 739 7.90 38.73 -2.23
C ARG A 739 7.30 38.30 -3.57
N TYR A 740 7.23 37.03 -3.79
CA TYR A 740 6.65 36.43 -5.01
C TYR A 740 5.36 35.70 -4.65
N PRO A 741 4.39 35.61 -5.57
CA PRO A 741 3.10 35.01 -5.28
C PRO A 741 3.21 33.54 -4.87
N LYS A 742 3.98 32.73 -5.62
CA LYS A 742 4.14 31.31 -5.36
C LYS A 742 5.42 30.78 -6.00
N PHE A 743 6.24 30.13 -5.24
CA PHE A 743 7.39 29.39 -5.75
C PHE A 743 7.06 27.91 -5.85
N CYS A 744 7.17 27.33 -7.05
CA CYS A 744 6.92 25.94 -7.34
C CYS A 744 8.20 25.28 -7.89
N GLY A 745 8.67 24.25 -7.22
CA GLY A 745 9.96 23.63 -7.53
C GLY A 745 11.15 24.45 -6.98
N LEU A 746 12.32 23.85 -7.05
CA LEU A 746 13.58 24.49 -6.67
C LEU A 746 14.73 23.64 -7.24
N GLU A 747 15.59 24.30 -7.99
CA GLU A 747 16.88 23.74 -8.40
C GLU A 747 18.02 24.67 -8.05
N ILE A 748 19.14 24.12 -7.62
CA ILE A 748 20.40 24.86 -7.48
C ILE A 748 21.24 24.55 -8.71
N VAL A 749 21.58 25.57 -9.48
CA VAL A 749 22.31 25.43 -10.74
C VAL A 749 23.69 24.86 -10.52
N ARG A 750 23.95 23.70 -11.14
CA ARG A 750 25.24 23.00 -11.12
C ARG A 750 25.58 22.33 -12.46
N SER A 751 24.74 22.57 -13.44
CA SER A 751 24.95 22.02 -14.78
C SER A 751 25.93 22.87 -15.57
N SER A 752 26.87 22.21 -16.23
CA SER A 752 27.82 22.87 -17.15
C SER A 752 27.17 23.48 -18.39
N HIS A 753 25.87 23.26 -18.59
CA HIS A 753 25.10 23.91 -19.66
C HIS A 753 24.69 25.34 -19.33
N PHE A 754 24.84 25.75 -18.04
CA PHE A 754 24.58 27.12 -17.63
C PHE A 754 25.90 27.90 -17.51
N PRO A 755 25.88 29.23 -17.73
CA PRO A 755 27.03 30.09 -17.55
C PRO A 755 27.65 29.99 -16.16
N ASP A 756 28.96 30.26 -16.06
CA ASP A 756 29.70 30.15 -14.80
C ASP A 756 29.18 31.07 -13.69
N ASP A 757 28.65 32.23 -14.04
CA ASP A 757 28.08 33.20 -13.11
C ASP A 757 26.71 32.78 -12.55
N TRP A 758 26.08 31.74 -13.13
CA TRP A 758 24.85 31.13 -12.62
C TRP A 758 25.10 29.97 -11.67
N GLN A 759 26.33 29.46 -11.59
CA GLN A 759 26.63 28.30 -10.76
C GLN A 759 26.39 28.61 -9.27
N GLY A 760 25.55 27.78 -8.64
CA GLY A 760 25.14 27.95 -7.24
C GLY A 760 23.89 28.83 -7.06
N ASP A 761 23.38 29.45 -8.11
CA ASP A 761 22.11 30.17 -8.06
C ASP A 761 20.90 29.25 -7.94
N ALA A 762 19.84 29.75 -7.34
CA ALA A 762 18.59 29.04 -7.20
C ALA A 762 17.60 29.39 -8.34
N ILE A 763 17.13 28.39 -9.05
CA ILE A 763 16.05 28.52 -10.04
C ILE A 763 14.76 27.97 -9.46
N THR A 764 13.67 28.73 -9.58
CA THR A 764 12.33 28.32 -9.18
C THR A 764 11.32 28.87 -10.17
N CYS A 765 10.16 28.20 -10.27
CA CYS A 765 9.05 28.73 -11.05
C CYS A 765 8.22 29.66 -10.19
N ASP A 766 7.94 30.85 -10.70
CA ASP A 766 6.95 31.78 -10.12
C ASP A 766 5.59 31.57 -10.80
N PHE A 767 4.51 31.61 -10.02
CA PHE A 767 3.17 31.27 -10.47
C PHE A 767 2.16 32.39 -10.12
#